data_dd50582decbaa3deb16cc530eed34f89
#
_entry.id   dd50582decbaa3deb16cc530eed34f89
#
_cell.length_a   1.000
_cell.length_b   1.000
_cell.length_c   1.000
_cell.angle_alpha   90.00
_cell.angle_beta   90.00
_cell.angle_gamma   90.00
#
_symmetry.space_group_name_H-M   'P 1'
#
loop_
_entity.id
_entity.type
_entity.pdbx_description
1 polymer ?
#
loop_
_entity_poly.entity_id
_entity_poly.type
_entity_poly.pdbx_seq_one_letter_code
_entity_poly.pdbx_strand_id
1 'polypeptide(L)'
;VRNTCFFLEEIIWRINLAQKERPKPPLKAKPQAETPLPPLPLPFWLLGRLNPVKKKDQIMRDIQIAVRAHTKFTPAKAKERGSGKGNGKTKEEKPLPAYGKRVMVLDTETTVEELQNLTFGQAWIFEGKGKEQARTEKGPKLRYLFHADDLSVKDLETLKQYANDKGLIRLTRTDFLDTVFFTEIWKRGTLLVCFNLPFDLSRLAIGVKTREKDKNKDKFEFFFSDNKHKPRIMVKPIDSKKAFVEFHGSYHNTFKGRFLDLKTLVFALTNESHSLESACKAFHCECEKQKTEEHGIITPGYLDYNTTDMLITWSLYCAVKTEFDKHTIVDHDGKPLEAGKAYSPASIGKAYYRAMGIQPFEGRQPDFPPEIMGYAMTAYFGGRSECHYRCKPVKVYHTDITSMYPSVFTLQGLWDWVIAKKLYVEEATEGFRSFVDGLTIESLLEQEIWKQITGLVLIKPDGDLLPVRGDYSKDTGYQIGLNHLTVFDNVLKAEGTEGMWFTLADVAAAKILTGKTPEILKAYRIKSSKGKQDGLKPVKLRGQIDVHAKNNFFKNVIEMRIPIKKEAKQAGNPEKDAMQTFLKILANSTSYGVYIELNRVELKKEGSIEYFGLSRITPKQDKEYEEHGKFYNPLIAVMITGAARLILAMMQKSVEDRGGTFAFCDTDSMSIADLKNDDPEKIGREVIERFKALVPYDRNIVGENASLLEAEDCNWDRKDWTKDEDGGNLNSGKYFDLYCYMISAKRYVMYNLVSDKQGNQQIVIRKKSDHGLGHLLSPIESGKRTDWVKEVWKYILSIGHSLPYTEPDWFHEFPAFAQLTVSKPSIYRLLNPELDIPYSQQIKPFNFILSVHPEHGLLHLGNNTVQEFYCKKYEKIGQEQCNNQTACGFSKTCLANRHIFPVSPFRGKRDFPNWAEFPFIDKTTKQSLRGKLILSNNRSLQCLKREEEKRLAEIDQKVTEDMERYCPGLEGTGYEQEFNRQ
;
A
#
# COMPACT_ATOMS: atom_id res chain seq x y z
N VAL A 1 -0.15 3.02 -5.17
CA VAL A 1 -0.49 3.69 -3.90
C VAL A 1 0.59 4.68 -3.47
N ARG A 2 1.86 4.51 -3.88
CA ARG A 2 2.96 5.42 -3.52
C ARG A 2 3.17 6.63 -4.46
N ASN A 3 2.58 6.63 -5.64
CA ASN A 3 2.81 7.68 -6.64
C ASN A 3 1.84 8.88 -6.53
N THR A 4 0.88 8.85 -5.63
CA THR A 4 -0.14 9.91 -5.52
C THR A 4 0.28 11.08 -4.61
N CYS A 5 1.28 10.92 -3.76
CA CYS A 5 1.70 11.98 -2.84
C CYS A 5 2.57 13.09 -3.46
N PHE A 6 3.17 12.89 -4.64
CA PHE A 6 4.14 13.85 -5.18
C PHE A 6 3.56 14.94 -6.10
N PHE A 7 2.36 14.75 -6.64
CA PHE A 7 1.75 15.74 -7.53
C PHE A 7 1.04 16.89 -6.79
N LEU A 8 0.72 16.70 -5.51
CA LEU A 8 0.05 17.73 -4.69
C LEU A 8 0.98 18.84 -4.22
N GLU A 9 2.28 18.60 -4.16
CA GLU A 9 3.23 19.59 -3.62
C GLU A 9 3.55 20.74 -4.60
N GLU A 10 3.45 20.53 -5.89
CA GLU A 10 3.72 21.57 -6.89
C GLU A 10 2.55 22.55 -7.08
N ILE A 11 1.33 22.10 -6.81
CA ILE A 11 0.13 22.94 -6.87
C ILE A 11 0.04 23.86 -5.64
N ILE A 12 0.46 23.39 -4.48
CA ILE A 12 0.48 24.21 -3.24
C ILE A 12 1.50 25.35 -3.36
N TRP A 13 2.58 25.18 -4.08
CA TRP A 13 3.58 26.24 -4.29
C TRP A 13 3.04 27.41 -5.12
N ARG A 14 2.15 27.17 -6.06
CA ARG A 14 1.55 28.25 -6.90
C ARG A 14 0.45 29.04 -6.19
N ILE A 15 -0.22 28.44 -5.22
CA ILE A 15 -1.30 29.09 -4.46
C ILE A 15 -0.75 30.08 -3.42
N ASN A 16 0.41 29.81 -2.84
CA ASN A 16 1.03 30.68 -1.84
C ASN A 16 1.64 31.96 -2.42
N LEU A 17 1.82 32.06 -3.74
CA LEU A 17 2.30 33.28 -4.40
C LEU A 17 1.20 34.32 -4.62
N ALA A 18 -0.07 33.93 -4.66
CA ALA A 18 -1.19 34.81 -4.95
C ALA A 18 -1.80 35.53 -3.70
N GLN A 19 -1.35 35.17 -2.48
CA GLN A 19 -1.92 35.71 -1.24
C GLN A 19 -1.12 36.85 -0.57
N LYS A 20 -0.09 37.38 -1.23
CA LYS A 20 0.85 38.33 -0.61
C LYS A 20 0.53 39.83 -0.76
N GLU A 21 -0.61 40.19 -1.28
CA GLU A 21 -0.96 41.62 -1.39
C GLU A 21 -2.37 41.94 -0.87
N ARG A 22 -2.50 42.27 0.42
CA ARG A 22 -3.51 43.17 0.97
C ARG A 22 -3.12 43.69 2.36
N PRO A 23 -3.36 45.01 2.68
CA PRO A 23 -2.89 45.63 3.90
C PRO A 23 -3.85 45.48 5.10
N LYS A 24 -3.28 45.53 6.29
CA LYS A 24 -3.96 45.42 7.59
C LYS A 24 -4.63 46.74 8.00
N PRO A 25 -5.79 46.72 8.67
CA PRO A 25 -6.25 47.81 9.51
C PRO A 25 -6.08 47.55 11.02
N PRO A 26 -6.18 48.54 11.90
CA PRO A 26 -5.48 48.61 13.17
C PRO A 26 -6.28 48.16 14.42
N LEU A 27 -5.51 47.90 15.46
CA LEU A 27 -5.90 47.51 16.83
C LEU A 27 -6.74 48.53 17.58
N LYS A 28 -7.70 48.08 18.40
CA LYS A 28 -8.14 48.78 19.63
C LYS A 28 -8.59 47.85 20.75
N ALA A 29 -7.93 48.01 21.84
CA ALA A 29 -8.16 48.00 23.30
C ALA A 29 -9.28 47.15 23.96
N LYS A 30 -8.86 46.50 25.05
CA LYS A 30 -9.62 45.92 26.19
C LYS A 30 -10.28 47.06 27.04
N PRO A 31 -11.21 46.78 27.98
CA PRO A 31 -10.98 45.95 29.16
C PRO A 31 -12.20 45.24 29.87
N GLN A 32 -11.84 44.33 30.75
CA GLN A 32 -12.37 44.01 32.10
C GLN A 32 -13.83 43.56 32.36
N ALA A 33 -14.05 42.49 33.04
CA ALA A 33 -14.36 42.25 34.45
C ALA A 33 -15.25 40.98 34.66
N GLU A 34 -14.93 40.30 35.74
CA GLU A 34 -15.49 39.07 36.28
C GLU A 34 -16.93 39.15 36.77
N THR A 35 -17.67 38.01 36.74
CA THR A 35 -18.46 37.49 37.86
C THR A 35 -19.20 36.17 37.51
N PRO A 36 -19.70 35.37 38.47
CA PRO A 36 -19.62 33.93 38.47
C PRO A 36 -20.90 33.19 38.06
N LEU A 37 -20.71 31.89 37.79
CA LEU A 37 -21.72 30.90 37.37
C LEU A 37 -22.79 30.58 38.43
N PRO A 38 -23.99 30.22 37.98
CA PRO A 38 -24.83 29.26 38.71
C PRO A 38 -25.18 28.01 37.82
N PRO A 39 -25.79 26.98 38.41
CA PRO A 39 -25.60 25.60 38.03
C PRO A 39 -26.57 25.05 36.95
N LEU A 40 -26.16 23.94 36.36
CA LEU A 40 -26.84 23.17 35.29
C LEU A 40 -28.24 22.66 35.71
N PRO A 41 -29.16 22.58 34.75
CA PRO A 41 -30.24 21.58 34.82
C PRO A 41 -30.22 20.57 33.64
N LEU A 42 -30.71 19.36 33.96
CA LEU A 42 -30.88 18.18 33.17
C LEU A 42 -31.84 18.33 31.97
N PRO A 43 -31.90 17.32 31.05
CA PRO A 43 -32.40 17.49 29.71
C PRO A 43 -33.89 17.38 29.56
N PHE A 44 -34.48 18.19 28.72
CA PHE A 44 -35.87 18.07 28.28
C PHE A 44 -35.98 17.77 26.80
N TRP A 45 -36.61 16.65 26.50
CA TRP A 45 -37.19 16.33 25.19
C TRP A 45 -38.50 17.06 25.02
N LEU A 46 -38.70 17.83 23.96
CA LEU A 46 -40.03 18.14 23.45
C LEU A 46 -40.04 18.77 22.07
N LEU A 47 -40.74 18.11 21.19
CA LEU A 47 -41.40 18.48 19.95
C LEU A 47 -41.58 20.01 19.67
N GLY A 48 -40.95 20.45 18.57
CA GLY A 48 -41.26 21.73 17.94
C GLY A 48 -41.55 21.57 16.45
N ARG A 49 -42.72 22.03 16.01
CA ARG A 49 -43.23 22.01 14.63
C ARG A 49 -42.31 22.76 13.66
N LEU A 50 -42.04 22.10 12.51
CA LEU A 50 -41.31 22.63 11.39
C LEU A 50 -42.10 23.76 10.68
N ASN A 51 -41.51 24.93 10.57
CA ASN A 51 -41.84 25.94 9.58
C ASN A 51 -40.93 25.76 8.35
N PRO A 52 -41.43 25.93 7.12
CA PRO A 52 -40.63 25.75 5.92
C PRO A 52 -39.56 26.89 5.83
N VAL A 53 -38.30 26.48 5.91
CA VAL A 53 -37.16 27.37 5.73
C VAL A 53 -37.01 27.70 4.25
N LYS A 54 -36.94 28.99 3.95
CA LYS A 54 -36.63 29.49 2.60
C LYS A 54 -35.27 28.91 2.15
N LYS A 55 -35.18 28.39 0.93
CA LYS A 55 -33.94 28.01 0.25
C LYS A 55 -32.93 29.14 0.39
N LYS A 56 -31.94 29.00 1.24
CA LYS A 56 -30.69 29.77 1.18
C LYS A 56 -29.90 29.29 -0.02
N ASP A 57 -29.41 30.22 -0.83
CA ASP A 57 -28.47 29.94 -1.91
C ASP A 57 -27.28 29.14 -1.32
N GLN A 58 -27.13 27.89 -1.75
CA GLN A 58 -25.99 27.07 -1.38
C GLN A 58 -24.71 27.75 -1.89
N ILE A 59 -23.86 28.15 -0.97
CA ILE A 59 -22.51 28.60 -1.33
C ILE A 59 -21.74 27.35 -1.71
N MET A 60 -21.69 27.07 -3.01
CA MET A 60 -20.85 26.00 -3.53
C MET A 60 -19.38 26.41 -3.35
N ARG A 61 -18.63 25.62 -2.60
CA ARG A 61 -17.17 25.76 -2.54
C ARG A 61 -16.58 25.20 -3.82
N ASP A 62 -15.57 25.89 -4.37
CA ASP A 62 -14.79 25.37 -5.48
C ASP A 62 -14.07 24.07 -5.06
N ILE A 63 -14.50 22.95 -5.57
CA ILE A 63 -13.83 21.66 -5.40
C ILE A 63 -12.75 21.56 -6.47
N GLN A 64 -11.51 21.45 -6.06
CA GLN A 64 -10.42 21.19 -6.99
C GLN A 64 -10.37 19.69 -7.32
N ILE A 65 -10.70 19.36 -8.55
CA ILE A 65 -10.68 17.98 -9.03
C ILE A 65 -9.32 17.70 -9.66
N ALA A 66 -8.55 16.81 -9.04
CA ALA A 66 -7.31 16.32 -9.62
C ALA A 66 -7.60 15.20 -10.62
N VAL A 67 -7.30 15.41 -11.89
CA VAL A 67 -7.38 14.41 -12.93
C VAL A 67 -5.98 13.95 -13.37
N ARG A 68 -5.86 12.72 -13.86
CA ARG A 68 -4.62 12.19 -14.39
C ARG A 68 -4.55 12.41 -15.90
N ALA A 69 -3.34 12.39 -16.45
CA ALA A 69 -3.10 12.41 -17.88
C ALA A 69 -2.38 11.13 -18.33
N HIS A 70 -2.57 10.74 -19.56
CA HIS A 70 -1.71 9.79 -20.26
C HIS A 70 -0.49 10.52 -20.78
N THR A 71 0.71 10.00 -20.51
CA THR A 71 1.96 10.64 -20.91
C THR A 71 2.69 9.82 -21.95
N LYS A 72 3.21 10.49 -22.98
CA LYS A 72 4.02 9.85 -24.03
C LYS A 72 5.34 10.58 -24.15
N PHE A 73 6.43 9.87 -23.85
CA PHE A 73 7.78 10.36 -24.06
C PHE A 73 8.30 9.92 -25.42
N THR A 74 8.76 10.87 -26.22
CA THR A 74 9.43 10.59 -27.49
C THR A 74 10.92 10.88 -27.30
N PRO A 75 11.77 9.85 -27.20
CA PRO A 75 13.20 10.06 -27.11
C PRO A 75 13.71 10.79 -28.37
N ALA A 76 14.53 11.81 -28.20
CA ALA A 76 15.22 12.44 -29.33
C ALA A 76 15.93 11.34 -30.14
N LYS A 77 15.75 11.33 -31.47
CA LYS A 77 16.41 10.35 -32.33
C LYS A 77 17.88 10.28 -31.97
N ALA A 78 18.33 9.14 -31.47
CA ALA A 78 19.74 8.89 -31.26
C ALA A 78 20.40 9.11 -32.65
N LYS A 79 21.32 10.08 -32.74
CA LYS A 79 22.18 10.14 -33.89
C LYS A 79 22.80 8.75 -34.03
N GLU A 80 22.49 8.05 -35.10
CA GLU A 80 23.16 6.80 -35.44
C GLU A 80 24.64 7.03 -35.37
N ARG A 81 25.25 6.65 -34.25
CA ARG A 81 26.68 6.48 -34.20
C ARG A 81 26.97 5.32 -35.13
N GLY A 82 27.57 5.64 -36.29
CA GLY A 82 27.95 4.65 -37.28
C GLY A 82 28.53 3.42 -36.58
N SER A 83 27.99 2.28 -36.87
CA SER A 83 28.45 0.99 -36.38
C SER A 83 29.87 0.78 -36.95
N GLY A 84 30.87 1.29 -36.26
CA GLY A 84 32.23 0.82 -36.45
C GLY A 84 32.20 -0.68 -36.17
N LYS A 85 32.28 -1.49 -37.23
CA LYS A 85 32.52 -2.93 -37.13
C LYS A 85 33.90 -3.14 -36.50
N GLY A 86 33.95 -3.14 -35.17
CA GLY A 86 35.10 -3.72 -34.50
C GLY A 86 35.00 -5.25 -34.59
N ASN A 87 35.89 -5.84 -35.36
CA ASN A 87 36.12 -7.30 -35.36
C ASN A 87 36.71 -7.74 -34.02
N GLY A 88 35.89 -7.76 -32.98
CA GLY A 88 36.18 -8.41 -31.72
C GLY A 88 35.68 -9.84 -31.79
N LYS A 89 36.61 -10.81 -31.88
CA LYS A 89 36.30 -12.21 -31.64
C LYS A 89 35.51 -12.31 -30.34
N THR A 90 34.21 -12.65 -30.41
CA THR A 90 33.40 -13.06 -29.29
C THR A 90 34.02 -14.30 -28.66
N LYS A 91 34.66 -14.14 -27.50
CA LYS A 91 34.99 -15.31 -26.68
C LYS A 91 33.67 -15.98 -26.36
N GLU A 92 33.54 -17.25 -26.73
CA GLU A 92 32.43 -18.08 -26.29
C GLU A 92 32.36 -18.03 -24.76
N GLU A 93 31.34 -17.39 -24.23
CA GLU A 93 31.08 -17.39 -22.80
C GLU A 93 30.66 -18.78 -22.39
N LYS A 94 31.36 -19.39 -21.44
CA LYS A 94 30.95 -20.68 -20.86
C LYS A 94 29.53 -20.58 -20.38
N PRO A 95 28.65 -21.52 -20.77
CA PRO A 95 27.26 -21.47 -20.35
C PRO A 95 27.17 -21.52 -18.82
N LEU A 96 26.39 -20.59 -18.24
CA LEU A 96 26.13 -20.57 -16.80
C LEU A 96 25.40 -21.86 -16.36
N PRO A 97 25.64 -22.38 -15.15
CA PRO A 97 24.90 -23.53 -14.62
C PRO A 97 23.39 -23.25 -14.60
N ALA A 98 22.56 -24.28 -14.58
CA ALA A 98 21.13 -24.14 -14.46
C ALA A 98 20.77 -23.36 -13.18
N TYR A 99 19.72 -22.55 -13.24
CA TYR A 99 19.27 -21.73 -12.10
C TYR A 99 18.95 -22.63 -10.90
N GLY A 100 19.52 -22.30 -9.72
CA GLY A 100 19.32 -23.06 -8.49
C GLY A 100 20.07 -24.41 -8.41
N LYS A 101 20.91 -24.78 -9.41
CA LYS A 101 21.76 -25.95 -9.33
C LYS A 101 22.85 -25.83 -8.25
N ARG A 102 23.38 -24.61 -8.07
CA ARG A 102 24.34 -24.26 -7.03
C ARG A 102 23.84 -23.04 -6.32
N VAL A 103 23.72 -23.12 -4.99
CA VAL A 103 23.10 -22.09 -4.14
C VAL A 103 24.04 -21.79 -2.98
N MET A 104 24.23 -20.51 -2.71
CA MET A 104 24.87 -20.01 -1.51
C MET A 104 23.80 -19.37 -0.63
N VAL A 105 23.55 -19.92 0.54
CA VAL A 105 22.77 -19.29 1.60
C VAL A 105 23.73 -18.44 2.42
N LEU A 106 23.34 -17.23 2.76
CA LEU A 106 24.16 -16.28 3.51
C LEU A 106 23.31 -15.53 4.52
N ASP A 107 23.86 -15.31 5.70
CA ASP A 107 23.29 -14.52 6.77
C ASP A 107 24.39 -13.79 7.54
N THR A 108 24.11 -12.57 8.02
CA THR A 108 25.08 -11.70 8.69
C THR A 108 24.58 -11.21 10.03
N GLU A 109 25.46 -11.24 11.02
CA GLU A 109 25.24 -10.68 12.35
C GLU A 109 25.99 -9.36 12.55
N THR A 110 25.43 -8.49 13.38
CA THR A 110 25.93 -7.13 13.55
C THR A 110 26.10 -6.75 15.02
N THR A 111 26.85 -5.67 15.25
CA THR A 111 26.78 -4.97 16.52
C THR A 111 25.37 -4.46 16.79
N VAL A 112 25.03 -4.28 18.05
CA VAL A 112 23.69 -3.79 18.47
C VAL A 112 23.62 -2.25 18.55
N GLU A 113 24.68 -1.57 18.22
CA GLU A 113 24.77 -0.12 18.20
C GLU A 113 24.13 0.49 16.96
N GLU A 114 24.07 1.80 16.91
CA GLU A 114 23.43 2.55 15.82
C GLU A 114 24.09 2.30 14.44
N LEU A 115 25.39 2.04 14.44
CA LEU A 115 26.15 1.78 13.22
C LEU A 115 25.86 0.40 12.64
N GLN A 116 25.46 -0.58 13.46
CA GLN A 116 25.15 -1.95 13.05
C GLN A 116 26.25 -2.53 12.15
N ASN A 117 27.51 -2.44 12.61
CA ASN A 117 28.66 -2.98 11.88
C ASN A 117 28.62 -4.52 11.86
N LEU A 118 29.15 -5.12 10.81
CA LEU A 118 29.33 -6.55 10.72
C LEU A 118 30.16 -7.04 11.92
N THR A 119 29.72 -8.10 12.59
CA THR A 119 30.51 -8.87 13.53
C THR A 119 31.01 -10.16 12.88
N PHE A 120 30.09 -11.00 12.46
CA PHE A 120 30.37 -12.23 11.73
C PHE A 120 29.17 -12.59 10.83
N GLY A 121 29.32 -13.63 10.05
CA GLY A 121 28.24 -14.22 9.27
C GLY A 121 28.64 -15.59 8.77
N GLN A 122 27.67 -16.34 8.28
CA GLN A 122 27.93 -17.64 7.66
C GLN A 122 27.48 -17.64 6.20
N ALA A 123 28.17 -18.46 5.41
CA ALA A 123 27.82 -18.72 4.01
C ALA A 123 27.96 -20.22 3.71
N TRP A 124 26.86 -20.86 3.35
CA TRP A 124 26.81 -22.27 3.07
C TRP A 124 26.48 -22.54 1.62
N ILE A 125 27.25 -23.43 0.97
CA ILE A 125 27.07 -23.77 -0.43
C ILE A 125 26.45 -25.14 -0.57
N PHE A 126 25.34 -25.20 -1.26
CA PHE A 126 24.63 -26.42 -1.64
C PHE A 126 24.76 -26.62 -3.14
N GLU A 127 24.90 -27.89 -3.57
CA GLU A 127 25.06 -28.23 -5.00
C GLU A 127 24.27 -29.49 -5.33
N GLY A 128 23.34 -29.37 -6.27
CA GLY A 128 22.54 -30.51 -6.74
C GLY A 128 23.33 -31.47 -7.64
N LYS A 129 23.01 -32.76 -7.58
CA LYS A 129 23.65 -33.82 -8.37
C LYS A 129 23.16 -33.82 -9.82
N GLY A 130 24.05 -34.09 -10.76
CA GLY A 130 23.70 -34.15 -12.18
C GLY A 130 22.92 -32.95 -12.69
N LYS A 131 21.66 -33.15 -13.09
CA LYS A 131 20.71 -32.07 -13.51
C LYS A 131 19.82 -31.55 -12.39
N GLU A 132 19.88 -32.12 -11.18
CA GLU A 132 19.03 -31.77 -10.06
C GLU A 132 19.35 -30.37 -9.48
N GLN A 133 18.37 -29.76 -8.86
CA GLN A 133 18.56 -28.50 -8.12
C GLN A 133 19.15 -28.76 -6.74
N ALA A 134 19.87 -27.81 -6.20
CA ALA A 134 20.53 -27.91 -4.88
C ALA A 134 19.53 -28.21 -3.74
N ARG A 135 18.28 -27.81 -3.86
CA ARG A 135 17.22 -28.02 -2.85
C ARG A 135 16.93 -29.50 -2.50
N THR A 136 17.42 -30.43 -3.30
CA THR A 136 17.28 -31.87 -3.02
C THR A 136 18.38 -32.42 -2.09
N GLU A 137 19.41 -31.60 -1.82
CA GLU A 137 20.52 -32.00 -0.95
C GLU A 137 20.17 -31.78 0.54
N LYS A 138 20.49 -32.79 1.36
CA LYS A 138 20.24 -32.76 2.79
C LYS A 138 21.26 -31.93 3.58
N GLY A 139 22.44 -31.66 3.05
CA GLY A 139 23.47 -30.90 3.71
C GLY A 139 24.31 -30.04 2.77
N PRO A 140 24.99 -29.03 3.28
CA PRO A 140 25.85 -28.15 2.50
C PRO A 140 27.16 -28.87 2.10
N LYS A 141 27.63 -28.55 0.89
CA LYS A 141 28.94 -29.02 0.38
C LYS A 141 30.11 -28.29 1.02
N LEU A 142 29.93 -26.99 1.31
CA LEU A 142 30.93 -26.13 1.94
C LEU A 142 30.24 -25.23 2.95
N ARG A 143 30.88 -24.97 4.06
CA ARG A 143 30.42 -24.07 5.12
C ARG A 143 31.53 -23.11 5.49
N TYR A 144 31.24 -21.81 5.36
CA TYR A 144 32.12 -20.72 5.71
C TYR A 144 31.60 -19.96 6.91
N LEU A 145 32.51 -19.60 7.82
CA LEU A 145 32.30 -18.60 8.87
C LEU A 145 33.20 -17.41 8.55
N PHE A 146 32.64 -16.28 8.25
CA PHE A 146 33.42 -15.05 7.98
C PHE A 146 33.12 -14.02 9.05
N HIS A 147 34.10 -13.14 9.30
CA HIS A 147 34.01 -12.14 10.36
C HIS A 147 34.59 -10.79 9.92
N ALA A 148 34.23 -9.73 10.65
CA ALA A 148 34.81 -8.40 10.45
C ALA A 148 36.34 -8.45 10.55
N ASP A 149 36.99 -7.55 9.82
CA ASP A 149 38.45 -7.53 9.72
C ASP A 149 39.13 -6.93 10.96
N ASP A 150 38.38 -6.30 11.88
CA ASP A 150 38.84 -5.48 13.02
C ASP A 150 38.34 -5.97 14.38
N LEU A 151 38.10 -7.28 14.51
CA LEU A 151 37.62 -7.87 15.77
C LEU A 151 38.71 -7.96 16.83
N SER A 152 38.32 -8.06 18.11
CA SER A 152 39.23 -8.28 19.23
C SER A 152 39.89 -9.65 19.17
N VAL A 153 41.07 -9.81 19.82
CA VAL A 153 41.77 -11.08 19.90
C VAL A 153 40.91 -12.17 20.56
N LYS A 154 40.12 -11.81 21.58
CA LYS A 154 39.20 -12.70 22.26
C LYS A 154 38.12 -13.23 21.34
N ASP A 155 37.48 -12.34 20.54
CA ASP A 155 36.46 -12.70 19.60
C ASP A 155 36.99 -13.61 18.49
N LEU A 156 38.22 -13.28 17.99
CA LEU A 156 38.90 -14.12 16.98
C LEU A 156 39.18 -15.52 17.47
N GLU A 157 39.57 -15.70 18.76
CA GLU A 157 39.84 -17.02 19.35
C GLU A 157 38.52 -17.81 19.51
N THR A 158 37.44 -17.15 19.97
CA THR A 158 36.10 -17.75 20.06
C THR A 158 35.64 -18.26 18.71
N LEU A 159 35.76 -17.44 17.64
CA LEU A 159 35.40 -17.81 16.28
C LEU A 159 36.26 -18.95 15.74
N LYS A 160 37.56 -18.97 16.04
CA LYS A 160 38.50 -20.01 15.61
C LYS A 160 38.15 -21.35 16.23
N GLN A 161 37.91 -21.36 17.54
CA GLN A 161 37.53 -22.58 18.26
C GLN A 161 36.22 -23.13 17.73
N TYR A 162 35.17 -22.28 17.64
CA TYR A 162 33.88 -22.68 17.11
C TYR A 162 33.98 -23.24 15.67
N ALA A 163 34.74 -22.57 14.79
CA ALA A 163 34.93 -23.02 13.43
C ALA A 163 35.59 -24.41 13.38
N ASN A 164 36.59 -24.68 14.22
CA ASN A 164 37.25 -25.97 14.32
C ASN A 164 36.27 -27.05 14.80
N ASP A 165 35.53 -26.77 15.88
CA ASP A 165 34.59 -27.72 16.50
C ASP A 165 33.45 -28.10 15.56
N LYS A 166 32.97 -27.15 14.76
CA LYS A 166 31.86 -27.37 13.81
C LYS A 166 32.34 -27.69 12.38
N GLY A 167 33.64 -27.74 12.12
CA GLY A 167 34.21 -28.00 10.79
C GLY A 167 33.85 -26.93 9.75
N LEU A 168 33.91 -25.66 10.15
CA LEU A 168 33.67 -24.49 9.28
C LEU A 168 35.00 -23.94 8.77
N ILE A 169 34.99 -23.41 7.55
CA ILE A 169 36.12 -22.69 6.97
C ILE A 169 36.04 -21.24 7.44
N ARG A 170 36.94 -20.83 8.35
CA ARG A 170 36.97 -19.46 8.88
C ARG A 170 37.78 -18.56 7.94
N LEU A 171 37.24 -17.40 7.64
CA LEU A 171 37.82 -16.35 6.79
C LEU A 171 37.55 -14.94 7.39
N THR A 172 38.43 -14.00 7.09
CA THR A 172 38.05 -12.60 7.26
C THR A 172 36.98 -12.19 6.25
N ARG A 173 36.27 -11.09 6.45
CA ARG A 173 35.35 -10.53 5.46
C ARG A 173 36.05 -10.30 4.13
N THR A 174 37.24 -9.70 4.17
CA THR A 174 38.04 -9.41 2.96
C THR A 174 38.40 -10.69 2.21
N ASP A 175 38.90 -11.71 2.88
CA ASP A 175 39.23 -12.99 2.26
C ASP A 175 38.00 -13.70 1.73
N PHE A 176 36.89 -13.68 2.48
CA PHE A 176 35.61 -14.25 2.04
C PHE A 176 35.12 -13.61 0.74
N LEU A 177 35.14 -12.28 0.67
CA LEU A 177 34.72 -11.56 -0.52
C LEU A 177 35.60 -11.86 -1.72
N ASP A 178 36.91 -11.87 -1.52
CA ASP A 178 37.88 -12.01 -2.60
C ASP A 178 37.99 -13.44 -3.14
N THR A 179 37.96 -14.44 -2.28
CA THR A 179 38.19 -15.83 -2.63
C THR A 179 36.90 -16.62 -2.87
N VAL A 180 35.83 -16.33 -2.12
CA VAL A 180 34.58 -17.09 -2.16
C VAL A 180 33.48 -16.34 -2.87
N PHE A 181 33.10 -15.17 -2.40
CA PHE A 181 31.91 -14.46 -2.88
C PHE A 181 31.96 -14.16 -4.38
N PHE A 182 33.01 -13.45 -4.86
CA PHE A 182 33.13 -13.14 -6.28
C PHE A 182 33.35 -14.41 -7.15
N THR A 183 34.03 -15.40 -6.61
CA THR A 183 34.26 -16.66 -7.32
C THR A 183 32.94 -17.40 -7.52
N GLU A 184 32.12 -17.50 -6.51
CA GLU A 184 30.84 -18.22 -6.57
C GLU A 184 29.76 -17.40 -7.30
N ILE A 185 29.47 -16.20 -6.86
CA ILE A 185 28.30 -15.46 -7.33
C ILE A 185 28.55 -14.86 -8.73
N TRP A 186 29.72 -14.31 -8.95
CA TRP A 186 30.01 -13.64 -10.23
C TRP A 186 30.60 -14.58 -11.28
N LYS A 187 31.66 -15.35 -10.94
CA LYS A 187 32.35 -16.18 -11.95
C LYS A 187 31.62 -17.50 -12.22
N ARG A 188 31.06 -18.15 -11.19
CA ARG A 188 30.35 -19.42 -11.30
C ARG A 188 28.85 -19.29 -11.52
N GLY A 189 28.26 -18.12 -11.28
CA GLY A 189 26.82 -17.89 -11.40
C GLY A 189 26.00 -18.63 -10.36
N THR A 190 26.58 -18.88 -9.19
CA THR A 190 25.87 -19.45 -8.02
C THR A 190 24.73 -18.50 -7.61
N LEU A 191 23.58 -19.06 -7.25
CA LEU A 191 22.45 -18.28 -6.74
C LEU A 191 22.73 -17.88 -5.29
N LEU A 192 22.77 -16.59 -5.01
CA LEU A 192 22.83 -16.06 -3.63
C LEU A 192 21.41 -15.95 -3.05
N VAL A 193 21.22 -16.53 -1.87
CA VAL A 193 19.93 -16.56 -1.15
C VAL A 193 20.10 -16.01 0.25
N CYS A 194 19.32 -15.03 0.63
CA CYS A 194 19.22 -14.48 2.00
C CYS A 194 17.75 -14.22 2.35
N PHE A 195 17.46 -14.05 3.62
CA PHE A 195 16.19 -13.48 4.06
C PHE A 195 16.41 -12.00 4.42
N ASN A 196 15.95 -11.06 3.58
CA ASN A 196 16.25 -9.64 3.62
C ASN A 196 17.64 -9.29 3.04
N LEU A 197 17.96 -9.86 1.90
CA LEU A 197 19.23 -9.72 1.17
C LEU A 197 19.85 -8.30 1.13
N PRO A 198 19.09 -7.18 0.95
CA PRO A 198 19.68 -5.85 0.96
C PRO A 198 20.39 -5.48 2.27
N PHE A 199 19.91 -5.99 3.39
CA PHE A 199 20.56 -5.81 4.69
C PHE A 199 21.93 -6.47 4.70
N ASP A 200 22.01 -7.75 4.40
CA ASP A 200 23.26 -8.53 4.42
C ASP A 200 24.31 -7.94 3.45
N LEU A 201 23.88 -7.58 2.25
CA LEU A 201 24.78 -6.96 1.28
C LEU A 201 25.35 -5.62 1.79
N SER A 202 24.58 -4.86 2.54
CA SER A 202 25.07 -3.61 3.11
C SER A 202 26.12 -3.82 4.22
N ARG A 203 26.10 -4.99 4.90
CA ARG A 203 27.07 -5.37 5.94
C ARG A 203 28.39 -5.86 5.35
N LEU A 204 28.31 -6.55 4.23
CA LEU A 204 29.49 -7.02 3.51
C LEU A 204 30.23 -5.92 2.76
N ALA A 205 29.56 -4.82 2.42
CA ALA A 205 30.14 -3.72 1.69
C ALA A 205 31.29 -3.03 2.47
N ILE A 206 32.28 -2.54 1.74
CA ILE A 206 33.36 -1.67 2.23
C ILE A 206 33.08 -0.18 1.96
N GLY A 207 32.04 0.09 1.18
CA GLY A 207 31.60 1.44 0.86
C GLY A 207 30.33 1.43 0.03
N VAL A 208 29.68 2.58 -0.04
CA VAL A 208 28.47 2.79 -0.84
C VAL A 208 28.51 4.12 -1.56
N LYS A 209 28.06 4.14 -2.79
CA LYS A 209 27.87 5.36 -3.57
C LYS A 209 26.39 5.59 -3.81
N THR A 210 25.96 6.80 -3.59
CA THR A 210 24.64 7.30 -3.94
C THR A 210 24.77 8.44 -4.92
N ARG A 211 23.75 8.67 -5.73
CA ARG A 211 23.74 9.74 -6.72
C ARG A 211 22.55 10.67 -6.50
N GLU A 212 22.74 11.97 -6.70
CA GLU A 212 21.68 12.95 -6.49
C GLU A 212 20.85 13.24 -7.74
N LYS A 213 21.49 13.17 -8.92
CA LYS A 213 20.95 13.73 -10.16
C LYS A 213 21.15 12.80 -11.36
N ASP A 214 20.65 11.58 -11.32
CA ASP A 214 20.58 10.75 -12.52
C ASP A 214 19.58 9.61 -12.35
N LYS A 215 19.41 8.77 -13.40
CA LYS A 215 18.56 7.57 -13.36
C LYS A 215 18.85 6.59 -12.22
N ASN A 216 19.91 6.79 -11.48
CA ASN A 216 20.35 5.98 -10.36
C ASN A 216 20.18 6.68 -9.00
N LYS A 217 19.51 7.84 -8.93
CA LYS A 217 19.32 8.61 -7.69
C LYS A 217 18.66 7.82 -6.56
N ASP A 218 17.81 6.85 -6.92
CA ASP A 218 17.08 6.01 -5.98
C ASP A 218 17.76 4.66 -5.72
N LYS A 219 19.06 4.54 -6.06
CA LYS A 219 19.82 3.29 -5.94
C LYS A 219 21.04 3.46 -5.05
N PHE A 220 21.39 2.37 -4.38
CA PHE A 220 22.68 2.21 -3.70
C PHE A 220 23.62 1.40 -4.59
N GLU A 221 24.84 1.86 -4.73
CA GLU A 221 25.91 1.16 -5.45
C GLU A 221 26.97 0.74 -4.43
N PHE A 222 26.92 -0.53 -4.01
CA PHE A 222 27.83 -1.07 -3.01
C PHE A 222 29.17 -1.49 -3.61
N PHE A 223 30.25 -1.20 -2.90
CA PHE A 223 31.61 -1.62 -3.18
C PHE A 223 31.96 -2.77 -2.23
N PHE A 224 32.47 -3.86 -2.79
CA PHE A 224 32.87 -5.04 -2.05
C PHE A 224 34.39 -5.28 -2.16
N SER A 225 35.10 -4.46 -2.90
CA SER A 225 36.52 -4.52 -3.12
C SER A 225 37.03 -3.21 -3.72
N ASP A 226 38.24 -2.81 -3.37
CA ASP A 226 38.92 -1.65 -3.98
C ASP A 226 39.39 -1.94 -5.42
N ASN A 227 39.35 -3.21 -5.82
CA ASN A 227 39.71 -3.61 -7.18
C ASN A 227 38.65 -3.14 -8.19
N LYS A 228 38.99 -2.15 -9.01
CA LYS A 228 38.11 -1.56 -10.03
C LYS A 228 37.62 -2.54 -11.09
N HIS A 229 38.28 -3.69 -11.25
CA HIS A 229 37.88 -4.75 -12.18
C HIS A 229 36.80 -5.68 -11.63
N LYS A 230 36.52 -5.63 -10.33
CA LYS A 230 35.39 -6.36 -9.74
C LYS A 230 34.08 -5.60 -9.90
N PRO A 231 32.95 -6.27 -10.18
CA PRO A 231 31.67 -5.59 -10.31
C PRO A 231 31.19 -5.07 -8.95
N ARG A 232 30.52 -3.95 -8.98
CA ARG A 232 29.75 -3.42 -7.85
C ARG A 232 28.38 -4.09 -7.79
N ILE A 233 27.71 -3.98 -6.67
CA ILE A 233 26.33 -4.43 -6.53
C ILE A 233 25.41 -3.22 -6.47
N MET A 234 24.48 -3.14 -7.43
CA MET A 234 23.44 -2.15 -7.48
C MET A 234 22.21 -2.66 -6.76
N VAL A 235 21.75 -1.95 -5.76
CA VAL A 235 20.50 -2.24 -5.05
C VAL A 235 19.53 -1.10 -5.30
N LYS A 236 18.39 -1.41 -5.93
CA LYS A 236 17.27 -0.48 -6.14
C LYS A 236 16.12 -0.87 -5.21
N PRO A 237 15.93 -0.19 -4.09
CA PRO A 237 14.76 -0.40 -3.25
C PRO A 237 13.47 -0.09 -4.01
N ILE A 238 12.51 -0.99 -3.96
CA ILE A 238 11.13 -0.79 -4.44
C ILE A 238 10.31 -0.16 -3.31
N ASP A 239 10.47 -0.71 -2.13
CA ASP A 239 9.91 -0.21 -0.88
C ASP A 239 10.80 -0.66 0.30
N SER A 240 10.34 -0.48 1.54
CA SER A 240 11.08 -0.90 2.75
C SER A 240 11.25 -2.43 2.87
N LYS A 241 10.63 -3.22 2.01
CA LYS A 241 10.55 -4.68 2.11
C LYS A 241 11.12 -5.40 0.89
N LYS A 242 11.29 -4.71 -0.24
CA LYS A 242 11.66 -5.30 -1.54
C LYS A 242 12.71 -4.45 -2.24
N ALA A 243 13.65 -5.09 -2.89
CA ALA A 243 14.66 -4.43 -3.70
C ALA A 243 15.06 -5.28 -4.91
N PHE A 244 15.45 -4.62 -5.99
CA PHE A 244 16.18 -5.26 -7.09
C PHE A 244 17.66 -5.21 -6.81
N VAL A 245 18.33 -6.34 -7.03
CA VAL A 245 19.77 -6.50 -6.82
C VAL A 245 20.41 -7.02 -8.11
N GLU A 246 21.46 -6.36 -8.58
CA GLU A 246 22.20 -6.79 -9.75
C GLU A 246 23.68 -6.35 -9.70
N PHE A 247 24.54 -7.09 -10.39
CA PHE A 247 25.90 -6.59 -10.64
C PHE A 247 25.91 -5.42 -11.60
N HIS A 248 26.78 -4.44 -11.35
CA HIS A 248 26.92 -3.22 -12.12
C HIS A 248 28.39 -2.84 -12.30
N GLY A 249 28.75 -2.28 -13.46
CA GLY A 249 30.00 -1.53 -13.66
C GLY A 249 31.20 -2.31 -14.21
N SER A 250 31.07 -3.55 -14.66
CA SER A 250 32.18 -4.18 -15.38
C SER A 250 32.11 -3.92 -16.89
N TYR A 251 33.23 -3.51 -17.49
CA TYR A 251 33.33 -3.10 -18.90
C TYR A 251 33.01 -4.20 -19.93
N HIS A 252 32.98 -5.47 -19.51
CA HIS A 252 32.85 -6.62 -20.41
C HIS A 252 31.87 -7.68 -19.96
N ASN A 253 31.13 -7.47 -18.89
CA ASN A 253 30.24 -8.50 -18.36
C ASN A 253 28.79 -8.05 -18.37
N THR A 254 27.99 -8.73 -19.18
CA THR A 254 26.53 -8.57 -19.25
C THR A 254 25.81 -9.33 -18.15
N PHE A 255 26.51 -10.21 -17.40
CA PHE A 255 25.92 -11.02 -16.36
C PHE A 255 25.52 -10.19 -15.15
N LYS A 256 24.20 -10.12 -14.89
CA LYS A 256 23.60 -9.33 -13.82
C LYS A 256 23.65 -9.98 -12.43
N GLY A 257 24.16 -11.19 -12.33
CA GLY A 257 24.15 -12.00 -11.12
C GLY A 257 22.82 -12.73 -10.91
N ARG A 258 22.82 -13.63 -9.94
CA ARG A 258 21.65 -14.37 -9.49
C ARG A 258 21.45 -14.13 -8.01
N PHE A 259 20.52 -13.26 -7.69
CA PHE A 259 20.21 -12.81 -6.35
C PHE A 259 18.76 -13.16 -6.02
N LEU A 260 18.52 -13.79 -4.89
CA LEU A 260 17.20 -14.14 -4.41
C LEU A 260 17.01 -13.66 -2.96
N ASP A 261 16.19 -12.68 -2.77
CA ASP A 261 15.67 -12.29 -1.47
C ASP A 261 14.42 -13.11 -1.17
N LEU A 262 14.50 -14.02 -0.19
CA LEU A 262 13.37 -14.88 0.19
C LEU A 262 12.19 -14.07 0.70
N LYS A 263 12.43 -12.98 1.42
CA LYS A 263 11.36 -12.09 1.90
C LYS A 263 10.53 -11.53 0.73
N THR A 264 11.19 -11.16 -0.36
CA THR A 264 10.55 -10.69 -1.59
C THR A 264 9.76 -11.81 -2.29
N LEU A 265 10.33 -13.02 -2.40
CA LEU A 265 9.66 -14.14 -3.06
C LEU A 265 8.47 -14.66 -2.25
N VAL A 266 8.60 -14.75 -0.92
CA VAL A 266 7.49 -15.09 -0.02
C VAL A 266 6.35 -14.08 -0.20
N PHE A 267 6.65 -12.78 -0.20
CA PHE A 267 5.64 -11.76 -0.49
C PHE A 267 4.97 -11.94 -1.87
N ALA A 268 5.73 -12.32 -2.89
CA ALA A 268 5.18 -12.54 -4.23
C ALA A 268 4.19 -13.71 -4.28
N LEU A 269 4.37 -14.73 -3.44
CA LEU A 269 3.52 -15.91 -3.37
C LEU A 269 2.33 -15.74 -2.41
N THR A 270 2.50 -15.02 -1.29
CA THR A 270 1.49 -14.90 -0.23
C THR A 270 0.72 -13.58 -0.23
N ASN A 271 1.27 -12.53 -0.86
CA ASN A 271 0.82 -11.14 -0.75
C ASN A 271 0.88 -10.57 0.68
N GLU A 272 1.61 -11.23 1.57
CA GLU A 272 1.75 -10.84 2.98
C GLU A 272 3.20 -10.56 3.34
N SER A 273 3.40 -9.70 4.34
CA SER A 273 4.74 -9.38 4.84
C SER A 273 5.09 -10.30 5.98
N HIS A 274 6.16 -11.06 5.82
CA HIS A 274 6.61 -12.05 6.78
C HIS A 274 7.95 -11.67 7.45
N SER A 275 8.12 -12.10 8.70
CA SER A 275 9.42 -12.35 9.33
C SER A 275 9.92 -13.73 8.87
N LEU A 276 11.18 -14.07 9.14
CA LEU A 276 11.70 -15.41 8.83
C LEU A 276 10.85 -16.49 9.52
N GLU A 277 10.52 -16.31 10.79
CA GLU A 277 9.67 -17.24 11.56
C GLU A 277 8.27 -17.39 10.97
N SER A 278 7.57 -16.27 10.69
CA SER A 278 6.22 -16.34 10.13
C SER A 278 6.20 -16.88 8.70
N ALA A 279 7.27 -16.67 7.93
CA ALA A 279 7.43 -17.28 6.60
C ALA A 279 7.57 -18.80 6.71
N CYS A 280 8.36 -19.28 7.65
CA CYS A 280 8.51 -20.73 7.89
C CYS A 280 7.18 -21.38 8.29
N LYS A 281 6.42 -20.74 9.16
CA LYS A 281 5.06 -21.20 9.52
C LYS A 281 4.13 -21.24 8.30
N ALA A 282 4.17 -20.20 7.45
CA ALA A 282 3.33 -20.12 6.25
C ALA A 282 3.67 -21.20 5.20
N PHE A 283 4.93 -21.65 5.14
CA PHE A 283 5.39 -22.68 4.22
C PHE A 283 5.64 -24.05 4.90
N HIS A 284 5.17 -24.22 6.13
CA HIS A 284 5.25 -25.49 6.90
C HIS A 284 6.68 -26.06 7.01
N CYS A 285 7.65 -25.17 7.26
CA CYS A 285 9.02 -25.61 7.53
C CYS A 285 9.11 -26.27 8.91
N GLU A 286 9.88 -27.34 9.01
CA GLU A 286 10.04 -28.12 10.26
C GLU A 286 10.91 -27.43 11.33
N CYS A 287 11.59 -26.34 10.99
CA CYS A 287 12.54 -25.67 11.87
C CYS A 287 11.88 -24.54 12.67
N GLU A 288 12.12 -24.48 13.97
CA GLU A 288 11.72 -23.39 14.86
C GLU A 288 12.87 -22.40 15.06
N LYS A 289 12.56 -21.10 15.01
CA LYS A 289 13.52 -20.03 15.27
C LYS A 289 13.87 -19.98 16.75
N GLN A 290 15.15 -20.08 17.08
CA GLN A 290 15.64 -19.86 18.44
C GLN A 290 15.54 -18.38 18.82
N LYS A 291 15.46 -18.11 20.11
CA LYS A 291 15.57 -16.76 20.69
C LYS A 291 16.92 -16.66 21.39
N THR A 292 17.57 -15.53 21.26
CA THR A 292 18.81 -15.23 21.99
C THR A 292 18.73 -13.82 22.59
N GLU A 293 19.36 -13.64 23.71
CA GLU A 293 19.59 -12.33 24.36
C GLU A 293 21.02 -11.82 24.10
N GLU A 294 21.86 -12.63 23.44
CA GLU A 294 23.29 -12.38 23.21
C GLU A 294 23.59 -11.59 21.93
N HIS A 295 22.59 -10.94 21.34
CA HIS A 295 22.80 -10.17 20.13
C HIS A 295 23.96 -9.17 20.23
N GLY A 296 24.86 -9.20 19.25
CA GLY A 296 26.00 -8.31 19.14
C GLY A 296 27.23 -8.72 19.93
N ILE A 297 27.15 -9.80 20.69
CA ILE A 297 28.28 -10.37 21.45
C ILE A 297 28.67 -11.70 20.83
N ILE A 298 29.93 -11.86 20.43
CA ILE A 298 30.42 -13.11 19.85
C ILE A 298 30.60 -14.17 20.92
N THR A 299 29.61 -15.06 21.03
CA THR A 299 29.59 -16.22 21.92
C THR A 299 29.28 -17.49 21.14
N PRO A 300 29.61 -18.69 21.64
CA PRO A 300 29.20 -19.95 21.02
C PRO A 300 27.69 -20.05 20.88
N GLY A 301 26.90 -19.57 21.83
CA GLY A 301 25.44 -19.54 21.79
C GLY A 301 24.92 -18.67 20.64
N TYR A 302 25.51 -17.48 20.44
CA TYR A 302 25.13 -16.60 19.33
C TYR A 302 25.57 -17.14 17.95
N LEU A 303 26.67 -17.87 17.90
CA LEU A 303 27.10 -18.60 16.69
C LEU A 303 26.17 -19.76 16.34
N ASP A 304 25.69 -20.51 17.36
CA ASP A 304 24.66 -21.55 17.15
C ASP A 304 23.31 -20.97 16.72
N TYR A 305 22.95 -19.80 17.24
CA TYR A 305 21.76 -19.05 16.77
C TYR A 305 21.85 -18.72 15.27
N ASN A 306 22.95 -18.12 14.81
CA ASN A 306 23.16 -17.84 13.39
C ASN A 306 23.17 -19.13 12.55
N THR A 307 23.78 -20.21 13.06
CA THR A 307 23.73 -21.53 12.42
C THR A 307 22.29 -22.03 12.25
N THR A 308 21.45 -21.80 13.25
CA THR A 308 20.03 -22.15 13.19
C THR A 308 19.30 -21.30 12.14
N ASP A 309 19.56 -19.99 12.08
CA ASP A 309 18.98 -19.09 11.06
C ASP A 309 19.42 -19.50 9.64
N MET A 310 20.66 -20.01 9.46
CA MET A 310 21.13 -20.60 8.19
C MET A 310 20.33 -21.83 7.80
N LEU A 311 20.07 -22.76 8.73
CA LEU A 311 19.23 -23.96 8.48
C LEU A 311 17.79 -23.59 8.14
N ILE A 312 17.21 -22.66 8.89
CA ILE A 312 15.86 -22.17 8.67
C ILE A 312 15.76 -21.49 7.29
N THR A 313 16.72 -20.65 6.94
CA THR A 313 16.77 -19.98 5.63
C THR A 313 16.90 -20.97 4.48
N TRP A 314 17.70 -22.02 4.66
CA TRP A 314 17.79 -23.12 3.68
C TRP A 314 16.48 -23.90 3.55
N SER A 315 15.86 -24.29 4.68
CA SER A 315 14.58 -25.01 4.69
C SER A 315 13.49 -24.18 4.01
N LEU A 316 13.41 -22.88 4.35
CA LEU A 316 12.48 -21.95 3.72
C LEU A 316 12.74 -21.82 2.21
N TYR A 317 14.01 -21.70 1.78
CA TYR A 317 14.34 -21.68 0.36
C TYR A 317 13.83 -22.94 -0.35
N CYS A 318 14.05 -24.11 0.22
CA CYS A 318 13.60 -25.38 -0.35
C CYS A 318 12.07 -25.42 -0.51
N ALA A 319 11.34 -25.02 0.54
CA ALA A 319 9.87 -24.99 0.54
C ALA A 319 9.32 -23.97 -0.47
N VAL A 320 9.79 -22.72 -0.39
CA VAL A 320 9.33 -21.61 -1.25
C VAL A 320 9.69 -21.84 -2.72
N LYS A 321 10.89 -22.38 -2.99
CA LYS A 321 11.33 -22.72 -4.36
C LYS A 321 10.52 -23.88 -4.92
N THR A 322 10.19 -24.86 -4.09
CA THR A 322 9.31 -25.98 -4.49
C THR A 322 7.92 -25.48 -4.84
N GLU A 323 7.37 -24.58 -4.04
CA GLU A 323 6.08 -23.93 -4.34
C GLU A 323 6.17 -23.12 -5.63
N PHE A 324 7.20 -22.28 -5.77
CA PHE A 324 7.39 -21.45 -6.97
C PHE A 324 7.52 -22.29 -8.25
N ASP A 325 8.19 -23.43 -8.20
CA ASP A 325 8.41 -24.32 -9.36
C ASP A 325 7.16 -25.08 -9.80
N LYS A 326 6.09 -25.09 -8.99
CA LYS A 326 4.78 -25.55 -9.45
C LYS A 326 4.19 -24.66 -10.54
N HIS A 327 4.64 -23.40 -10.64
CA HIS A 327 4.15 -22.43 -11.61
C HIS A 327 4.87 -22.56 -12.95
N THR A 328 4.15 -22.94 -14.01
CA THR A 328 4.67 -22.99 -15.38
C THR A 328 4.59 -21.62 -16.05
N ILE A 329 5.38 -20.68 -15.58
CA ILE A 329 5.36 -19.27 -15.99
C ILE A 329 6.63 -18.88 -16.72
N VAL A 330 6.51 -17.88 -17.63
CA VAL A 330 7.62 -17.45 -18.46
C VAL A 330 7.92 -15.95 -18.33
N ASP A 331 9.16 -15.58 -18.60
CA ASP A 331 9.61 -14.19 -18.69
C ASP A 331 9.26 -13.57 -20.06
N HIS A 332 9.80 -12.38 -20.34
CA HIS A 332 9.53 -11.66 -21.58
C HIS A 332 10.17 -12.28 -22.83
N ASP A 333 11.18 -13.17 -22.65
CA ASP A 333 11.83 -13.91 -23.73
C ASP A 333 11.20 -15.30 -23.95
N GLY A 334 10.13 -15.63 -23.21
CA GLY A 334 9.49 -16.93 -23.25
C GLY A 334 10.24 -18.04 -22.51
N LYS A 335 11.29 -17.71 -21.75
CA LYS A 335 12.03 -18.63 -20.89
C LYS A 335 11.34 -18.80 -19.54
N PRO A 336 11.55 -19.92 -18.83
CA PRO A 336 11.04 -20.09 -17.47
C PRO A 336 11.43 -18.88 -16.59
N LEU A 337 10.46 -18.33 -15.86
CA LEU A 337 10.72 -17.21 -14.97
C LEU A 337 11.66 -17.64 -13.84
N GLU A 338 12.75 -16.92 -13.65
CA GLU A 338 13.64 -17.13 -12.51
C GLU A 338 13.00 -16.57 -11.22
N ALA A 339 13.11 -17.30 -10.10
CA ALA A 339 12.51 -16.91 -8.82
C ALA A 339 12.93 -15.52 -8.34
N GLY A 340 14.17 -15.10 -8.58
CA GLY A 340 14.67 -13.76 -8.27
C GLY A 340 14.03 -12.62 -9.05
N LYS A 341 13.22 -12.94 -10.08
CA LYS A 341 12.43 -11.95 -10.86
C LYS A 341 10.97 -11.89 -10.43
N ALA A 342 10.54 -12.73 -9.49
CA ALA A 342 9.19 -12.71 -8.93
C ALA A 342 9.18 -11.83 -7.65
N TYR A 343 8.71 -10.61 -7.74
CA TYR A 343 8.77 -9.62 -6.66
C TYR A 343 7.40 -9.16 -6.16
N SER A 344 6.33 -9.61 -6.78
CA SER A 344 4.96 -9.34 -6.35
C SER A 344 3.99 -10.36 -6.97
N PRO A 345 2.79 -10.54 -6.40
CA PRO A 345 1.75 -11.37 -7.03
C PRO A 345 1.43 -10.92 -8.45
N ALA A 346 1.42 -9.62 -8.72
CA ALA A 346 1.21 -9.08 -10.07
C ALA A 346 2.32 -9.48 -11.05
N SER A 347 3.58 -9.67 -10.58
CA SER A 347 4.67 -10.14 -11.44
C SER A 347 4.46 -11.61 -11.88
N ILE A 348 3.92 -12.44 -10.99
CA ILE A 348 3.51 -13.82 -11.27
C ILE A 348 2.33 -13.84 -12.25
N GLY A 349 1.31 -13.01 -12.01
CA GLY A 349 0.16 -12.88 -12.91
C GLY A 349 0.55 -12.45 -14.32
N LYS A 350 1.43 -11.45 -14.45
CA LYS A 350 1.99 -11.04 -15.76
C LYS A 350 2.79 -12.17 -16.43
N ALA A 351 3.44 -13.02 -15.67
CA ALA A 351 4.16 -14.18 -16.21
C ALA A 351 3.20 -15.28 -16.72
N TYR A 352 2.04 -15.44 -16.08
CA TYR A 352 0.95 -16.28 -16.60
C TYR A 352 0.37 -15.72 -17.91
N TYR A 353 0.14 -14.41 -18.00
CA TYR A 353 -0.34 -13.79 -19.25
C TYR A 353 0.64 -14.07 -20.41
N ARG A 354 1.95 -13.93 -20.17
CA ARG A 354 2.96 -14.28 -21.18
C ARG A 354 2.94 -15.78 -21.53
N ALA A 355 2.81 -16.65 -20.51
CA ALA A 355 2.71 -18.08 -20.73
C ALA A 355 1.48 -18.47 -21.56
N MET A 356 0.37 -17.74 -21.42
CA MET A 356 -0.83 -17.89 -22.24
C MET A 356 -0.67 -17.33 -23.68
N GLY A 357 0.45 -16.66 -23.99
CA GLY A 357 0.68 -16.01 -25.28
C GLY A 357 -0.04 -14.67 -25.44
N ILE A 358 -0.53 -14.06 -24.36
CA ILE A 358 -1.18 -12.75 -24.39
C ILE A 358 -0.15 -11.66 -24.64
N GLN A 359 -0.34 -10.90 -25.70
CA GLN A 359 0.52 -9.80 -26.07
C GLN A 359 0.08 -8.49 -25.38
N PRO A 360 1.02 -7.65 -24.92
CA PRO A 360 0.75 -6.32 -24.41
C PRO A 360 -0.05 -5.45 -25.38
N PHE A 361 -0.94 -4.61 -24.85
CA PHE A 361 -1.81 -3.75 -25.67
C PHE A 361 -1.03 -2.76 -26.53
N GLU A 362 -0.10 -2.01 -25.96
CA GLU A 362 0.70 -1.02 -26.71
C GLU A 362 1.59 -1.67 -27.79
N GLY A 363 2.12 -2.87 -27.53
CA GLY A 363 2.89 -3.61 -28.53
C GLY A 363 2.02 -4.17 -29.68
N ARG A 364 0.78 -4.51 -29.38
CA ARG A 364 -0.18 -5.06 -30.32
C ARG A 364 -0.86 -3.98 -31.17
N GLN A 365 -1.09 -2.80 -30.60
CA GLN A 365 -1.78 -1.68 -31.26
C GLN A 365 -1.12 -0.35 -30.92
N PRO A 366 0.12 -0.11 -31.41
CA PRO A 366 0.89 1.09 -31.09
C PRO A 366 0.30 2.37 -31.71
N ASP A 367 -0.57 2.21 -32.68
CA ASP A 367 -1.31 3.25 -33.42
C ASP A 367 -2.65 3.64 -32.77
N PHE A 368 -2.97 3.08 -31.59
CA PHE A 368 -4.20 3.44 -30.88
C PHE A 368 -4.18 4.93 -30.49
N PRO A 369 -5.29 5.69 -30.68
CA PRO A 369 -5.29 7.13 -30.41
C PRO A 369 -4.91 7.47 -28.97
N PRO A 370 -3.83 8.22 -28.73
CA PRO A 370 -3.38 8.57 -27.39
C PRO A 370 -4.34 9.52 -26.67
N GLU A 371 -5.16 10.28 -27.41
CA GLU A 371 -6.22 11.12 -26.86
C GLU A 371 -7.24 10.27 -26.08
N ILE A 372 -7.65 9.14 -26.63
CA ILE A 372 -8.59 8.22 -25.97
C ILE A 372 -7.97 7.61 -24.69
N MET A 373 -6.66 7.33 -24.72
CA MET A 373 -5.93 6.92 -23.52
C MET A 373 -5.91 8.05 -22.48
N GLY A 374 -5.77 9.30 -22.93
CA GLY A 374 -5.86 10.49 -22.09
C GLY A 374 -7.23 10.64 -21.44
N TYR A 375 -8.32 10.49 -22.21
CA TYR A 375 -9.70 10.54 -21.70
C TYR A 375 -9.95 9.45 -20.65
N ALA A 376 -9.45 8.24 -20.89
CA ALA A 376 -9.49 7.17 -19.90
C ALA A 376 -8.71 7.54 -18.62
N MET A 377 -7.53 8.13 -18.77
CA MET A 377 -6.73 8.54 -17.60
C MET A 377 -7.40 9.66 -16.80
N THR A 378 -8.11 10.60 -17.43
CA THR A 378 -8.87 11.61 -16.68
C THR A 378 -10.06 11.03 -15.92
N ALA A 379 -10.68 9.96 -16.46
CA ALA A 379 -11.75 9.20 -15.80
C ALA A 379 -11.23 8.21 -14.74
N TYR A 380 -9.92 8.17 -14.48
CA TYR A 380 -9.31 7.25 -13.53
C TYR A 380 -9.32 7.80 -12.11
N PHE A 381 -10.34 7.47 -11.34
CA PHE A 381 -10.46 7.82 -9.92
C PHE A 381 -10.01 6.69 -8.99
N GLY A 382 -10.31 5.44 -9.31
CA GLY A 382 -10.05 4.27 -8.47
C GLY A 382 -11.31 3.73 -7.78
N GLY A 383 -11.16 2.96 -6.72
CA GLY A 383 -12.27 2.43 -5.94
C GLY A 383 -12.87 3.50 -5.03
N ARG A 384 -14.19 3.44 -4.80
CA ARG A 384 -14.91 4.34 -3.89
C ARG A 384 -14.61 3.98 -2.44
N SER A 385 -14.27 4.97 -1.60
CA SER A 385 -14.01 4.80 -0.18
C SER A 385 -14.48 6.04 0.57
N GLU A 386 -15.57 5.92 1.28
CA GLU A 386 -16.27 7.00 1.98
C GLU A 386 -16.59 6.61 3.41
N CYS A 387 -16.68 7.61 4.28
CA CYS A 387 -17.07 7.51 5.66
C CYS A 387 -18.15 8.53 5.94
N HIS A 388 -19.37 8.09 6.22
CA HIS A 388 -20.51 8.96 6.43
C HIS A 388 -20.76 9.25 7.92
N TYR A 389 -20.56 8.26 8.81
CA TYR A 389 -20.74 8.45 10.24
C TYR A 389 -19.40 8.30 10.95
N ARG A 390 -18.84 9.43 11.37
CA ARG A 390 -17.50 9.51 11.98
C ARG A 390 -17.58 9.82 13.44
N CYS A 391 -16.58 9.35 14.19
CA CYS A 391 -16.40 9.62 15.60
C CYS A 391 -17.62 9.26 16.48
N LYS A 392 -18.42 8.31 16.02
CA LYS A 392 -19.64 7.86 16.69
C LYS A 392 -19.84 6.35 16.51
N PRO A 393 -20.27 5.63 17.56
CA PRO A 393 -20.74 4.26 17.42
C PRO A 393 -21.99 4.20 16.56
N VAL A 394 -21.97 3.35 15.55
CA VAL A 394 -23.15 3.06 14.70
C VAL A 394 -23.34 1.57 14.59
N LYS A 395 -24.56 1.08 14.82
CA LYS A 395 -24.92 -0.32 14.59
C LYS A 395 -25.01 -0.59 13.09
N VAL A 396 -24.34 -1.65 12.63
CA VAL A 396 -24.19 -1.92 11.20
C VAL A 396 -24.36 -3.41 10.88
N TYR A 397 -24.69 -3.69 9.63
CA TYR A 397 -24.54 -4.98 8.99
C TYR A 397 -23.52 -4.87 7.87
N HIS A 398 -22.39 -5.54 7.99
CA HIS A 398 -21.27 -5.39 7.09
C HIS A 398 -21.33 -6.40 5.95
N THR A 399 -21.25 -5.92 4.74
CA THR A 399 -21.34 -6.72 3.51
C THR A 399 -20.12 -6.49 2.62
N ASP A 400 -19.74 -7.50 1.86
CA ASP A 400 -18.61 -7.49 0.94
C ASP A 400 -18.99 -8.07 -0.42
N ILE A 401 -18.41 -7.54 -1.50
CA ILE A 401 -18.64 -8.05 -2.86
C ILE A 401 -17.62 -9.16 -3.16
N THR A 402 -18.14 -10.33 -3.49
CA THR A 402 -17.31 -11.48 -3.82
C THR A 402 -16.39 -11.19 -4.99
N SER A 403 -15.08 -11.04 -4.70
CA SER A 403 -14.04 -10.79 -5.71
C SER A 403 -14.43 -9.64 -6.66
N MET A 404 -14.71 -8.44 -6.13
CA MET A 404 -15.26 -7.27 -6.85
C MET A 404 -14.65 -7.07 -8.25
N TYR A 405 -13.34 -6.89 -8.36
CA TYR A 405 -12.73 -6.58 -9.65
C TYR A 405 -12.79 -7.73 -10.67
N PRO A 406 -12.49 -8.99 -10.31
CA PRO A 406 -12.75 -10.14 -11.19
C PRO A 406 -14.21 -10.26 -11.62
N SER A 407 -15.16 -9.99 -10.73
CA SER A 407 -16.60 -10.10 -11.01
C SER A 407 -17.08 -9.05 -12.01
N VAL A 408 -16.74 -7.77 -11.79
CA VAL A 408 -17.08 -6.70 -12.75
C VAL A 408 -16.35 -6.86 -14.07
N PHE A 409 -15.12 -7.35 -14.05
CA PHE A 409 -14.36 -7.69 -15.24
C PHE A 409 -15.11 -8.73 -16.09
N THR A 410 -15.69 -9.73 -15.43
CA THR A 410 -16.46 -10.79 -16.08
C THR A 410 -17.80 -10.27 -16.59
N LEU A 411 -18.56 -9.51 -15.78
CA LEU A 411 -19.84 -8.91 -16.17
C LEU A 411 -19.71 -8.03 -17.44
N GLN A 412 -18.68 -7.18 -17.48
CA GLN A 412 -18.44 -6.30 -18.63
C GLN A 412 -17.82 -7.01 -19.84
N GLY A 413 -17.45 -8.30 -19.74
CA GLY A 413 -16.83 -9.04 -20.83
C GLY A 413 -15.44 -8.52 -21.22
N LEU A 414 -14.70 -7.89 -20.32
CA LEU A 414 -13.42 -7.25 -20.61
C LEU A 414 -12.30 -8.23 -20.97
N TRP A 415 -12.47 -9.53 -20.68
CA TRP A 415 -11.51 -10.53 -21.14
C TRP A 415 -11.37 -10.57 -22.66
N ASP A 416 -12.48 -10.32 -23.37
CA ASP A 416 -12.44 -10.19 -24.81
C ASP A 416 -11.54 -9.04 -25.31
N TRP A 417 -11.43 -7.97 -24.53
CA TRP A 417 -10.51 -6.87 -24.84
C TRP A 417 -9.04 -7.26 -24.65
N VAL A 418 -8.77 -8.06 -23.62
CA VAL A 418 -7.40 -8.55 -23.34
C VAL A 418 -6.88 -9.41 -24.47
N ILE A 419 -7.72 -10.30 -25.02
CA ILE A 419 -7.31 -11.31 -26.00
C ILE A 419 -7.65 -10.95 -27.46
N ALA A 420 -8.37 -9.87 -27.73
CA ALA A 420 -8.68 -9.41 -29.08
C ALA A 420 -7.44 -9.04 -29.89
N LYS A 421 -7.50 -9.11 -31.22
CA LYS A 421 -6.44 -8.57 -32.10
C LYS A 421 -6.37 -7.04 -32.02
N LYS A 422 -7.53 -6.36 -31.99
CA LYS A 422 -7.62 -4.89 -31.93
C LYS A 422 -8.79 -4.43 -31.06
N LEU A 423 -8.68 -3.22 -30.51
CA LEU A 423 -9.78 -2.45 -29.96
C LEU A 423 -10.16 -1.35 -30.94
N TYR A 424 -11.44 -1.04 -31.02
CA TYR A 424 -12.00 0.03 -31.83
C TYR A 424 -12.75 1.01 -30.94
N VAL A 425 -12.74 2.26 -31.38
CA VAL A 425 -13.44 3.36 -30.72
C VAL A 425 -14.46 3.88 -31.73
N GLU A 426 -15.72 3.93 -31.32
CA GLU A 426 -16.78 4.56 -32.11
C GLU A 426 -17.45 5.65 -31.29
N GLU A 427 -17.84 6.69 -31.95
CA GLU A 427 -18.65 7.75 -31.38
C GLU A 427 -20.07 7.19 -31.13
N ALA A 428 -20.60 7.40 -29.92
CA ALA A 428 -21.86 6.80 -29.48
C ALA A 428 -22.72 7.74 -28.60
N THR A 429 -22.61 9.03 -28.79
CA THR A 429 -23.23 10.05 -27.94
C THR A 429 -24.74 9.86 -27.80
N GLU A 430 -25.48 9.82 -28.95
CA GLU A 430 -26.93 9.68 -28.91
C GLU A 430 -27.36 8.31 -28.36
N GLY A 431 -26.64 7.25 -28.73
CA GLY A 431 -26.91 5.92 -28.18
C GLY A 431 -26.75 5.83 -26.69
N PHE A 432 -25.76 6.54 -26.13
CA PHE A 432 -25.54 6.56 -24.69
C PHE A 432 -26.52 7.47 -23.93
N ARG A 433 -26.93 8.59 -24.53
CA ARG A 433 -28.03 9.41 -24.01
C ARG A 433 -29.29 8.57 -23.80
N SER A 434 -29.77 7.96 -24.88
CA SER A 434 -30.98 7.13 -24.86
C SER A 434 -30.83 5.94 -23.88
N PHE A 435 -29.66 5.33 -23.85
CA PHE A 435 -29.38 4.20 -22.94
C PHE A 435 -29.45 4.64 -21.47
N VAL A 436 -28.81 5.76 -21.09
CA VAL A 436 -28.81 6.25 -19.71
C VAL A 436 -30.21 6.75 -19.31
N ASP A 437 -30.96 7.39 -20.21
CA ASP A 437 -32.31 7.85 -19.91
C ASP A 437 -33.25 6.68 -19.54
N GLY A 438 -33.08 5.54 -20.18
CA GLY A 438 -33.85 4.32 -19.91
C GLY A 438 -33.36 3.46 -18.74
N LEU A 439 -32.22 3.81 -18.11
CA LEU A 439 -31.64 3.00 -17.03
C LEU A 439 -32.46 3.10 -15.73
N THR A 440 -32.72 1.93 -15.17
CA THR A 440 -33.24 1.76 -13.82
C THR A 440 -32.35 0.79 -13.03
N ILE A 441 -32.52 0.72 -11.72
CA ILE A 441 -31.77 -0.23 -10.91
C ILE A 441 -32.17 -1.69 -11.27
N GLU A 442 -33.41 -1.92 -11.68
CA GLU A 442 -33.88 -3.23 -12.12
C GLU A 442 -33.19 -3.68 -13.41
N SER A 443 -33.07 -2.79 -14.39
CA SER A 443 -32.34 -3.10 -15.62
C SER A 443 -30.86 -3.40 -15.36
N LEU A 444 -30.25 -2.75 -14.38
CA LEU A 444 -28.87 -3.00 -13.98
C LEU A 444 -28.65 -4.35 -13.25
N LEU A 445 -29.72 -5.00 -12.80
CA LEU A 445 -29.65 -6.36 -12.27
C LEU A 445 -29.59 -7.44 -13.37
N GLU A 446 -29.85 -7.06 -14.62
CA GLU A 446 -29.68 -7.93 -15.79
C GLU A 446 -28.21 -7.98 -16.24
N GLN A 447 -27.58 -9.15 -16.21
CA GLN A 447 -26.14 -9.29 -16.50
C GLN A 447 -25.77 -8.79 -17.92
N GLU A 448 -26.61 -8.97 -18.93
CA GLU A 448 -26.32 -8.58 -20.29
C GLU A 448 -26.18 -7.06 -20.50
N ILE A 449 -26.78 -6.25 -19.66
CA ILE A 449 -26.64 -4.78 -19.64
C ILE A 449 -25.19 -4.36 -19.39
N TRP A 450 -24.47 -5.10 -18.55
CA TRP A 450 -23.11 -4.74 -18.16
C TRP A 450 -22.12 -4.70 -19.32
N LYS A 451 -22.31 -5.51 -20.34
CA LYS A 451 -21.49 -5.47 -21.57
C LYS A 451 -21.69 -4.17 -22.36
N GLN A 452 -22.83 -3.49 -22.16
CA GLN A 452 -23.15 -2.22 -22.82
C GLN A 452 -22.61 -1.01 -22.04
N ILE A 453 -22.30 -1.18 -20.75
CA ILE A 453 -21.78 -0.12 -19.87
C ILE A 453 -20.26 0.02 -20.02
N THR A 454 -19.74 -0.06 -21.22
CA THR A 454 -18.30 0.02 -21.53
C THR A 454 -18.02 1.21 -22.44
N GLY A 455 -17.82 2.39 -21.87
CA GLY A 455 -17.56 3.61 -22.65
C GLY A 455 -17.01 4.76 -21.80
N LEU A 456 -16.52 5.78 -22.53
CA LEU A 456 -16.06 7.05 -21.97
C LEU A 456 -17.05 8.14 -22.36
N VAL A 457 -17.42 8.98 -21.42
CA VAL A 457 -18.46 10.00 -21.58
C VAL A 457 -17.91 11.35 -21.15
N LEU A 458 -18.00 12.35 -22.03
CA LEU A 458 -17.72 13.74 -21.71
C LEU A 458 -19.01 14.37 -21.18
N ILE A 459 -18.98 14.83 -19.96
CA ILE A 459 -20.13 15.40 -19.26
C ILE A 459 -19.84 16.86 -18.92
N LYS A 460 -20.85 17.70 -19.02
CA LYS A 460 -20.88 19.02 -18.40
C LYS A 460 -21.61 18.89 -17.06
N PRO A 461 -20.88 18.80 -15.92
CA PRO A 461 -21.52 18.64 -14.61
C PRO A 461 -22.40 19.84 -14.26
N ASP A 462 -23.61 19.56 -13.82
CA ASP A 462 -24.59 20.55 -13.35
C ASP A 462 -25.32 20.04 -12.10
N GLY A 463 -24.60 20.00 -10.98
CA GLY A 463 -25.09 19.44 -9.75
C GLY A 463 -25.18 17.91 -9.76
N ASP A 464 -24.57 17.25 -10.72
CA ASP A 464 -24.58 15.79 -10.86
C ASP A 464 -23.69 15.13 -9.81
N LEU A 465 -24.13 13.98 -9.31
CA LEU A 465 -23.43 13.20 -8.29
C LEU A 465 -22.36 12.31 -8.95
N LEU A 466 -21.12 12.77 -8.96
CA LEU A 466 -20.02 12.20 -9.72
C LEU A 466 -18.79 11.93 -8.85
N PRO A 467 -17.92 10.97 -9.22
CA PRO A 467 -16.73 10.65 -8.45
C PRO A 467 -15.73 11.82 -8.42
N VAL A 468 -15.20 12.04 -7.22
CA VAL A 468 -14.12 12.99 -6.94
C VAL A 468 -13.08 12.33 -6.05
N ARG A 469 -11.88 12.91 -6.05
CA ARG A 469 -10.81 12.50 -5.15
C ARG A 469 -10.69 13.51 -4.01
N GLY A 470 -10.98 13.06 -2.79
CA GLY A 470 -10.80 13.85 -1.58
C GLY A 470 -9.34 13.92 -1.16
N ASP A 471 -8.98 14.96 -0.42
CA ASP A 471 -7.67 15.11 0.19
C ASP A 471 -7.65 14.42 1.57
N TYR A 472 -6.72 13.52 1.79
CA TYR A 472 -6.56 12.82 3.06
C TYR A 472 -6.21 13.73 4.24
N SER A 473 -5.59 14.86 3.98
CA SER A 473 -5.13 15.80 4.99
C SER A 473 -6.21 16.75 5.47
N LYS A 474 -7.37 16.72 4.83
CA LYS A 474 -8.48 17.62 5.11
C LYS A 474 -9.71 16.87 5.57
N ASP A 475 -10.66 17.64 6.04
CA ASP A 475 -11.89 17.20 6.68
C ASP A 475 -12.91 16.52 5.75
N THR A 476 -12.46 15.83 4.70
CA THR A 476 -13.34 15.08 3.80
C THR A 476 -13.61 13.66 4.35
N GLY A 477 -14.87 13.26 4.36
CA GLY A 477 -15.29 11.91 4.75
C GLY A 477 -14.91 10.82 3.73
N TYR A 478 -14.26 11.17 2.61
CA TYR A 478 -13.94 10.24 1.54
C TYR A 478 -12.53 10.44 1.00
N GLN A 479 -11.99 9.36 0.48
CA GLN A 479 -10.76 9.36 -0.31
C GLN A 479 -11.08 9.47 -1.81
N ILE A 480 -12.01 8.67 -2.30
CA ILE A 480 -12.60 8.73 -3.62
C ILE A 480 -14.08 8.50 -3.40
N GLY A 481 -14.86 9.56 -3.44
CA GLY A 481 -16.28 9.54 -3.15
C GLY A 481 -17.12 10.14 -4.26
N LEU A 482 -18.43 10.14 -4.06
CA LEU A 482 -19.40 10.79 -4.93
C LEU A 482 -19.74 12.17 -4.37
N ASN A 483 -19.79 13.17 -5.22
CA ASN A 483 -20.16 14.54 -4.81
C ASN A 483 -20.97 15.23 -5.90
N HIS A 484 -21.81 16.16 -5.51
CA HIS A 484 -22.53 17.05 -6.43
C HIS A 484 -21.56 18.03 -7.07
N LEU A 485 -21.34 17.86 -8.37
CA LEU A 485 -20.40 18.68 -9.13
C LEU A 485 -21.13 19.66 -10.04
N THR A 486 -20.69 20.92 -9.99
CA THR A 486 -21.01 21.92 -11.00
C THR A 486 -19.69 22.57 -11.41
N VAL A 487 -19.43 22.60 -12.71
CA VAL A 487 -18.22 23.21 -13.25
C VAL A 487 -18.61 24.43 -14.05
N PHE A 488 -17.98 25.59 -13.75
CA PHE A 488 -18.23 26.82 -14.48
C PHE A 488 -17.60 26.77 -15.86
N ASP A 489 -18.33 27.26 -16.87
CA ASP A 489 -17.90 27.28 -18.27
C ASP A 489 -16.54 27.95 -18.51
N ASN A 490 -16.23 29.02 -17.74
CA ASN A 490 -14.96 29.71 -17.86
C ASN A 490 -13.76 28.82 -17.44
N VAL A 491 -13.95 27.91 -16.50
CA VAL A 491 -12.90 26.95 -16.06
C VAL A 491 -12.68 25.89 -17.14
N LEU A 492 -13.75 25.32 -17.68
CA LEU A 492 -13.68 24.32 -18.74
C LEU A 492 -13.11 24.92 -20.04
N LYS A 493 -13.46 26.14 -20.38
CA LYS A 493 -12.90 26.86 -21.54
C LYS A 493 -11.41 27.17 -21.39
N ALA A 494 -10.95 27.48 -20.16
CA ALA A 494 -9.53 27.67 -19.89
C ALA A 494 -8.72 26.38 -20.06
N GLU A 495 -9.33 25.21 -19.78
CA GLU A 495 -8.73 23.88 -20.00
C GLU A 495 -8.87 23.37 -21.44
N GLY A 496 -9.51 24.15 -22.33
CA GLY A 496 -9.68 23.79 -23.73
C GLY A 496 -10.71 22.68 -23.98
N THR A 497 -11.66 22.49 -23.07
CA THR A 497 -12.75 21.53 -23.18
C THR A 497 -14.05 22.11 -22.64
N GLU A 498 -15.18 21.58 -23.08
CA GLU A 498 -16.49 21.97 -22.58
C GLU A 498 -17.00 21.05 -21.45
N GLY A 499 -16.27 19.99 -21.11
CA GLY A 499 -16.72 19.03 -20.13
C GLY A 499 -15.58 18.21 -19.48
N MET A 500 -15.96 17.24 -18.68
CA MET A 500 -15.06 16.31 -18.00
C MET A 500 -15.36 14.86 -18.38
N TRP A 501 -14.31 14.04 -18.52
CA TRP A 501 -14.45 12.63 -18.87
C TRP A 501 -14.71 11.76 -17.66
N PHE A 502 -15.74 10.90 -17.78
CA PHE A 502 -16.10 9.85 -16.84
C PHE A 502 -16.33 8.54 -17.58
N THR A 503 -16.46 7.43 -16.84
CA THR A 503 -16.93 6.18 -17.43
C THR A 503 -18.45 6.21 -17.57
N LEU A 504 -19.01 5.46 -18.53
CA LEU A 504 -20.46 5.31 -18.64
C LEU A 504 -21.09 4.73 -17.36
N ALA A 505 -20.34 3.88 -16.62
CA ALA A 505 -20.76 3.36 -15.32
C ALA A 505 -20.92 4.47 -14.26
N ASP A 506 -20.07 5.51 -14.25
CA ASP A 506 -20.21 6.65 -13.34
C ASP A 506 -21.47 7.48 -13.66
N VAL A 507 -21.78 7.62 -14.96
CA VAL A 507 -23.00 8.32 -15.41
C VAL A 507 -24.25 7.52 -15.03
N ALA A 508 -24.22 6.19 -15.19
CA ALA A 508 -25.28 5.30 -14.74
C ALA A 508 -25.48 5.39 -13.22
N ALA A 509 -24.37 5.44 -12.44
CA ALA A 509 -24.44 5.63 -10.99
C ALA A 509 -25.09 6.96 -10.62
N ALA A 510 -24.71 8.07 -11.26
CA ALA A 510 -25.34 9.38 -11.05
C ALA A 510 -26.84 9.33 -11.34
N LYS A 511 -27.23 8.70 -12.45
CA LYS A 511 -28.65 8.57 -12.85
C LYS A 511 -29.47 7.80 -11.83
N ILE A 512 -29.01 6.62 -11.38
CA ILE A 512 -29.81 5.82 -10.43
C ILE A 512 -29.91 6.43 -9.04
N LEU A 513 -28.89 7.17 -8.60
CA LEU A 513 -28.90 7.83 -7.29
C LEU A 513 -29.75 9.10 -7.28
N THR A 514 -29.76 9.88 -8.36
CA THR A 514 -30.41 11.21 -8.41
C THR A 514 -31.71 11.22 -9.22
N GLY A 515 -31.95 10.23 -10.08
CA GLY A 515 -33.03 10.25 -11.06
C GLY A 515 -32.76 11.15 -12.28
N LYS A 516 -31.73 12.01 -12.22
CA LYS A 516 -31.36 12.97 -13.29
C LYS A 516 -30.29 12.34 -14.19
N THR A 517 -30.47 12.43 -15.50
CA THR A 517 -29.41 12.08 -16.46
C THR A 517 -28.45 13.26 -16.59
N PRO A 518 -27.13 13.06 -16.34
CA PRO A 518 -26.13 14.10 -16.59
C PRO A 518 -26.10 14.54 -18.06
N GLU A 519 -25.75 15.83 -18.31
CA GLU A 519 -25.61 16.35 -19.68
C GLU A 519 -24.41 15.73 -20.39
N ILE A 520 -24.67 14.82 -21.33
CA ILE A 520 -23.66 14.15 -22.14
C ILE A 520 -23.34 15.01 -23.36
N LEU A 521 -22.14 15.57 -23.44
CA LEU A 521 -21.65 16.33 -24.59
C LEU A 521 -21.14 15.43 -25.69
N LYS A 522 -20.39 14.40 -25.35
CA LYS A 522 -19.77 13.44 -26.26
C LYS A 522 -19.53 12.11 -25.59
N ALA A 523 -19.62 11.04 -26.37
CA ALA A 523 -19.31 9.74 -25.79
C ALA A 523 -18.65 8.78 -26.81
N TYR A 524 -17.79 7.91 -26.29
CA TYR A 524 -17.11 6.89 -27.07
C TYR A 524 -17.37 5.51 -26.51
N ARG A 525 -17.82 4.61 -27.38
CA ARG A 525 -17.93 3.19 -27.08
C ARG A 525 -16.65 2.49 -27.50
N ILE A 526 -16.15 1.62 -26.66
CA ILE A 526 -14.99 0.79 -26.94
C ILE A 526 -15.46 -0.63 -27.26
N LYS A 527 -15.00 -1.17 -28.38
CA LYS A 527 -15.34 -2.52 -28.85
C LYS A 527 -14.09 -3.32 -29.13
N SER A 528 -14.13 -4.61 -28.86
CA SER A 528 -13.09 -5.56 -29.28
C SER A 528 -13.38 -6.13 -30.68
N SER A 529 -12.35 -6.41 -31.45
CA SER A 529 -12.49 -7.19 -32.70
C SER A 529 -13.00 -8.60 -32.38
N LYS A 530 -13.76 -9.18 -33.33
CA LYS A 530 -14.15 -10.59 -33.24
C LYS A 530 -12.94 -11.54 -33.30
N GLY A 531 -11.84 -11.14 -33.96
CA GLY A 531 -10.62 -11.89 -34.08
C GLY A 531 -9.83 -11.86 -32.78
N LYS A 532 -9.37 -13.02 -32.33
CA LYS A 532 -8.50 -13.18 -31.17
C LYS A 532 -7.02 -13.13 -31.59
N GLN A 533 -6.14 -12.78 -30.66
CA GLN A 533 -4.68 -12.81 -30.87
C GLN A 533 -4.20 -14.19 -31.32
N ASP A 534 -3.17 -14.19 -32.15
CA ASP A 534 -2.48 -15.42 -32.52
C ASP A 534 -1.57 -15.89 -31.36
N GLY A 535 -1.34 -17.18 -31.26
CA GLY A 535 -0.44 -17.76 -30.23
C GLY A 535 -1.06 -17.94 -28.84
N LEU A 536 -2.36 -17.70 -28.67
CA LEU A 536 -3.07 -18.00 -27.44
C LEU A 536 -3.08 -19.51 -27.15
N LYS A 537 -2.64 -19.91 -25.95
CA LYS A 537 -2.48 -21.32 -25.56
C LYS A 537 -2.96 -21.55 -24.11
N PRO A 538 -3.23 -22.80 -23.74
CA PRO A 538 -3.55 -23.17 -22.38
C PRO A 538 -2.31 -23.06 -21.47
N VAL A 539 -2.54 -22.86 -20.19
CA VAL A 539 -1.52 -22.95 -19.13
C VAL A 539 -2.05 -23.73 -17.95
N LYS A 540 -1.14 -24.32 -17.18
CA LYS A 540 -1.47 -24.95 -15.90
C LYS A 540 -1.21 -24.00 -14.75
N LEU A 541 -2.25 -23.60 -14.04
CA LEU A 541 -2.11 -22.83 -12.81
C LEU A 541 -1.56 -23.72 -11.71
N ARG A 542 -0.46 -23.30 -11.10
CA ARG A 542 0.25 -24.06 -10.06
C ARG A 542 0.47 -25.53 -10.43
N GLY A 543 0.68 -25.83 -11.75
CA GLY A 543 0.89 -27.17 -12.30
C GLY A 543 -0.31 -28.11 -12.27
N GLN A 544 -1.47 -27.70 -11.78
CA GLN A 544 -2.63 -28.57 -11.53
C GLN A 544 -3.86 -28.21 -12.36
N ILE A 545 -4.20 -26.92 -12.47
CA ILE A 545 -5.45 -26.46 -13.05
C ILE A 545 -5.24 -25.95 -14.47
N ASP A 546 -5.85 -26.58 -15.46
CA ASP A 546 -5.78 -26.13 -16.86
C ASP A 546 -6.71 -24.95 -17.12
N VAL A 547 -6.14 -23.85 -17.62
CA VAL A 547 -6.87 -22.67 -18.04
C VAL A 547 -6.47 -22.29 -19.47
N HIS A 548 -7.43 -22.14 -20.35
CA HIS A 548 -7.20 -21.72 -21.72
C HIS A 548 -7.44 -20.22 -21.89
N ALA A 549 -6.48 -19.49 -22.48
CA ALA A 549 -6.56 -18.06 -22.69
C ALA A 549 -7.81 -17.60 -23.48
N LYS A 550 -8.38 -18.45 -24.35
CA LYS A 550 -9.62 -18.11 -25.10
C LYS A 550 -10.87 -18.05 -24.21
N ASN A 551 -10.83 -18.68 -23.04
CA ASN A 551 -11.92 -18.64 -22.07
C ASN A 551 -11.72 -17.45 -21.13
N ASN A 552 -12.79 -16.99 -20.49
CA ASN A 552 -12.67 -15.90 -19.52
C ASN A 552 -11.82 -16.37 -18.30
N PHE A 553 -10.62 -15.84 -18.22
CA PHE A 553 -9.64 -16.22 -17.20
C PHE A 553 -10.17 -16.03 -15.78
N PHE A 554 -10.75 -14.85 -15.50
CA PHE A 554 -11.22 -14.50 -14.16
C PHE A 554 -12.43 -15.33 -13.76
N LYS A 555 -13.37 -15.54 -14.68
CA LYS A 555 -14.50 -16.45 -14.45
C LYS A 555 -14.02 -17.84 -14.08
N ASN A 556 -13.12 -18.42 -14.87
CA ASN A 556 -12.58 -19.75 -14.60
C ASN A 556 -11.85 -19.83 -13.26
N VAL A 557 -11.00 -18.84 -12.93
CA VAL A 557 -10.23 -18.84 -11.68
C VAL A 557 -11.15 -18.79 -10.46
N ILE A 558 -12.22 -18.00 -10.50
CA ILE A 558 -13.17 -17.90 -9.38
C ILE A 558 -14.04 -19.15 -9.28
N GLU A 559 -14.55 -19.68 -10.40
CA GLU A 559 -15.34 -20.93 -10.43
C GLU A 559 -14.56 -22.13 -9.88
N MET A 560 -13.29 -22.22 -10.19
CA MET A 560 -12.41 -23.27 -9.64
C MET A 560 -12.09 -23.03 -8.15
N ARG A 561 -11.92 -21.80 -7.74
CA ARG A 561 -11.58 -21.47 -6.36
C ARG A 561 -12.69 -21.82 -5.36
N ILE A 562 -13.94 -21.58 -5.70
CA ILE A 562 -15.07 -21.72 -4.74
C ILE A 562 -15.20 -23.16 -4.22
N PRO A 563 -15.29 -24.22 -5.05
CA PRO A 563 -15.33 -25.59 -4.55
C PRO A 563 -14.06 -25.98 -3.80
N ILE A 564 -12.88 -25.60 -4.28
CA ILE A 564 -11.61 -25.89 -3.60
C ILE A 564 -11.58 -25.28 -2.19
N LYS A 565 -12.06 -24.03 -2.03
CA LYS A 565 -12.18 -23.36 -0.73
C LYS A 565 -13.12 -24.14 0.22
N LYS A 566 -14.25 -24.61 -0.31
CA LYS A 566 -15.21 -25.40 0.47
C LYS A 566 -14.60 -26.73 0.95
N GLU A 567 -13.93 -27.42 0.04
CA GLU A 567 -13.27 -28.69 0.34
C GLU A 567 -12.09 -28.50 1.32
N ALA A 568 -11.29 -27.43 1.16
CA ALA A 568 -10.21 -27.11 2.08
C ALA A 568 -10.72 -26.92 3.51
N LYS A 569 -11.82 -26.17 3.68
CA LYS A 569 -12.44 -25.95 4.99
C LYS A 569 -13.00 -27.23 5.60
N GLN A 570 -13.63 -28.09 4.79
CA GLN A 570 -14.26 -29.34 5.28
C GLN A 570 -13.23 -30.40 5.66
N ALA A 571 -12.18 -30.57 4.86
CA ALA A 571 -11.19 -31.62 5.02
C ALA A 571 -9.93 -31.20 5.80
N GLY A 572 -9.77 -29.89 6.14
CA GLY A 572 -8.56 -29.38 6.75
C GLY A 572 -7.31 -29.61 5.88
N ASN A 573 -7.45 -29.63 4.56
CA ASN A 573 -6.38 -30.02 3.62
C ASN A 573 -5.49 -28.80 3.28
N PRO A 574 -4.22 -28.77 3.74
CA PRO A 574 -3.32 -27.61 3.54
C PRO A 574 -3.03 -27.31 2.07
N GLU A 575 -2.93 -28.34 1.20
CA GLU A 575 -2.64 -28.16 -0.22
C GLU A 575 -3.82 -27.49 -0.96
N LYS A 576 -5.07 -27.86 -0.60
CA LYS A 576 -6.27 -27.21 -1.14
C LYS A 576 -6.40 -25.78 -0.61
N ASP A 577 -6.03 -25.52 0.64
CA ASP A 577 -6.03 -24.17 1.21
C ASP A 577 -4.97 -23.29 0.52
N ALA A 578 -3.78 -23.80 0.31
CA ALA A 578 -2.75 -23.11 -0.48
C ALA A 578 -3.21 -22.83 -1.92
N MET A 579 -3.91 -23.77 -2.56
CA MET A 579 -4.43 -23.59 -3.92
C MET A 579 -5.51 -22.51 -3.97
N GLN A 580 -6.52 -22.52 -3.09
CA GLN A 580 -7.57 -21.51 -3.10
C GLN A 580 -7.04 -20.11 -2.76
N THR A 581 -6.04 -20.05 -1.85
CA THR A 581 -5.35 -18.79 -1.52
C THR A 581 -4.58 -18.24 -2.72
N PHE A 582 -3.83 -19.08 -3.41
CA PHE A 582 -3.15 -18.70 -4.65
C PHE A 582 -4.13 -18.18 -5.71
N LEU A 583 -5.24 -18.88 -5.96
CA LEU A 583 -6.26 -18.45 -6.94
C LEU A 583 -6.88 -17.09 -6.55
N LYS A 584 -7.14 -16.84 -5.26
CA LYS A 584 -7.60 -15.53 -4.75
C LYS A 584 -6.59 -14.42 -5.06
N ILE A 585 -5.33 -14.65 -4.71
CA ILE A 585 -4.25 -13.68 -4.91
C ILE A 585 -4.06 -13.42 -6.40
N LEU A 586 -4.02 -14.46 -7.21
CA LEU A 586 -3.86 -14.36 -8.67
C LEU A 586 -4.98 -13.53 -9.30
N ALA A 587 -6.24 -13.85 -9.01
CA ALA A 587 -7.39 -13.11 -9.54
C ALA A 587 -7.33 -11.62 -9.17
N ASN A 588 -7.09 -11.30 -7.90
CA ASN A 588 -7.09 -9.93 -7.42
C ASN A 588 -5.88 -9.12 -7.95
N SER A 589 -4.69 -9.74 -8.00
CA SER A 589 -3.47 -9.04 -8.43
C SER A 589 -3.39 -8.80 -9.93
N THR A 590 -4.12 -9.58 -10.73
CA THR A 590 -4.10 -9.49 -12.20
C THR A 590 -5.31 -8.77 -12.80
N SER A 591 -6.40 -8.63 -12.07
CA SER A 591 -7.63 -8.03 -12.59
C SER A 591 -7.57 -6.51 -12.75
N TYR A 592 -6.64 -5.83 -12.08
CA TYR A 592 -6.62 -4.37 -12.05
C TYR A 592 -5.22 -3.76 -12.17
N GLY A 593 -4.35 -3.96 -11.18
CA GLY A 593 -3.09 -3.24 -11.03
C GLY A 593 -2.13 -3.37 -12.22
N VAL A 594 -2.19 -4.49 -12.95
CA VAL A 594 -1.35 -4.74 -14.13
C VAL A 594 -1.66 -3.82 -15.29
N TYR A 595 -2.91 -3.32 -15.39
CA TYR A 595 -3.36 -2.44 -16.47
C TYR A 595 -3.11 -0.95 -16.21
N ILE A 596 -2.69 -0.58 -15.00
CA ILE A 596 -2.43 0.81 -14.61
C ILE A 596 -1.07 0.99 -13.96
N GLU A 597 -0.14 0.09 -14.24
CA GLU A 597 1.24 0.19 -13.77
C GLU A 597 1.95 1.35 -14.46
N LEU A 598 2.41 2.31 -13.65
CA LEU A 598 3.14 3.50 -14.08
C LEU A 598 4.41 3.62 -13.26
N ASN A 599 5.55 3.77 -13.93
CA ASN A 599 6.87 3.87 -13.33
C ASN A 599 7.44 5.27 -13.58
N ARG A 600 7.69 6.05 -12.53
CA ARG A 600 8.32 7.36 -12.68
C ARG A 600 9.76 7.21 -13.13
N VAL A 601 10.10 7.84 -14.23
CA VAL A 601 11.44 7.86 -14.80
C VAL A 601 11.92 9.30 -14.88
N GLU A 602 13.13 9.57 -14.36
CA GLU A 602 13.79 10.86 -14.49
C GLU A 602 14.78 10.82 -15.66
N LEU A 603 14.70 11.85 -16.50
CA LEU A 603 15.57 12.04 -17.64
C LEU A 603 16.86 12.78 -17.23
N LYS A 604 17.97 12.47 -17.86
CA LYS A 604 19.24 13.17 -17.63
C LYS A 604 19.20 14.65 -18.05
N LYS A 605 18.39 14.96 -19.04
CA LYS A 605 18.09 16.30 -19.56
C LYS A 605 16.59 16.36 -19.79
N GLU A 606 16.06 17.57 -19.82
CA GLU A 606 14.67 17.79 -20.22
C GLU A 606 14.41 17.14 -21.58
N GLY A 607 13.30 16.46 -21.68
CA GLY A 607 12.83 15.80 -22.88
C GLY A 607 11.43 16.26 -23.24
N SER A 608 11.05 16.11 -24.49
CA SER A 608 9.71 16.42 -24.94
C SER A 608 8.73 15.36 -24.50
N ILE A 609 7.77 15.72 -23.66
CA ILE A 609 6.73 14.84 -23.12
C ILE A 609 5.38 15.39 -23.58
N GLU A 610 4.59 14.55 -24.23
CA GLU A 610 3.22 14.85 -24.59
C GLU A 610 2.29 14.39 -23.46
N TYR A 611 1.39 15.28 -23.04
CA TYR A 611 0.37 15.01 -22.03
C TYR A 611 -0.99 15.00 -22.71
N PHE A 612 -1.72 13.92 -22.53
CA PHE A 612 -3.09 13.74 -23.00
C PHE A 612 -4.01 13.64 -21.80
N GLY A 613 -4.91 14.59 -21.67
CA GLY A 613 -5.85 14.73 -20.55
C GLY A 613 -7.25 15.07 -21.02
N LEU A 614 -7.86 16.09 -20.46
CA LEU A 614 -9.17 16.61 -20.90
C LEU A 614 -9.11 17.08 -22.36
N SER A 615 -7.99 17.69 -22.73
CA SER A 615 -7.65 18.03 -24.10
C SER A 615 -6.19 17.69 -24.36
N ARG A 616 -5.78 17.62 -25.64
CA ARG A 616 -4.37 17.43 -25.98
C ARG A 616 -3.58 18.64 -25.53
N ILE A 617 -2.58 18.44 -24.69
CA ILE A 617 -1.67 19.48 -24.25
C ILE A 617 -0.46 19.51 -25.19
N THR A 618 0.02 20.71 -25.54
CA THR A 618 1.25 20.85 -26.31
C THR A 618 2.43 20.21 -25.56
N PRO A 619 3.40 19.61 -26.28
CA PRO A 619 4.54 18.96 -25.64
C PRO A 619 5.26 19.91 -24.67
N LYS A 620 5.48 19.46 -23.46
CA LYS A 620 6.28 20.16 -22.45
C LYS A 620 7.68 19.58 -22.41
N GLN A 621 8.66 20.45 -22.19
CA GLN A 621 9.99 20.01 -21.79
C GLN A 621 9.94 19.70 -20.29
N ASP A 622 10.18 18.45 -19.94
CA ASP A 622 10.16 18.00 -18.55
C ASP A 622 11.32 17.03 -18.28
N LYS A 623 11.73 16.95 -17.02
CA LYS A 623 12.79 16.03 -16.57
C LYS A 623 12.24 14.67 -16.13
N GLU A 624 10.96 14.54 -16.00
CA GLU A 624 10.32 13.33 -15.48
C GLU A 624 9.11 12.93 -16.31
N TYR A 625 8.95 11.63 -16.51
CA TYR A 625 7.76 11.06 -17.14
C TYR A 625 7.34 9.75 -16.48
N GLU A 626 6.13 9.31 -16.73
CA GLU A 626 5.62 8.01 -16.30
C GLU A 626 5.80 6.98 -17.43
N GLU A 627 6.71 6.01 -17.21
CA GLU A 627 6.88 4.87 -18.12
C GLU A 627 5.80 3.83 -17.84
N HIS A 628 5.14 3.38 -18.89
CA HIS A 628 4.06 2.41 -18.79
C HIS A 628 4.58 1.00 -18.46
N GLY A 629 3.86 0.29 -17.60
CA GLY A 629 4.07 -1.13 -17.40
C GLY A 629 3.72 -1.94 -18.65
N LYS A 630 4.29 -3.14 -18.78
CA LYS A 630 4.16 -3.95 -20.02
C LYS A 630 2.70 -4.25 -20.41
N PHE A 631 1.80 -4.44 -19.47
CA PHE A 631 0.39 -4.70 -19.74
C PHE A 631 -0.50 -3.47 -19.51
N TYR A 632 0.08 -2.28 -19.53
CA TYR A 632 -0.66 -1.04 -19.38
C TYR A 632 -1.79 -0.92 -20.41
N ASN A 633 -3.00 -0.71 -19.91
CA ASN A 633 -4.21 -0.47 -20.68
C ASN A 633 -5.23 0.29 -19.82
N PRO A 634 -5.18 1.62 -19.75
CA PRO A 634 -6.04 2.40 -18.87
C PRO A 634 -7.52 2.27 -19.21
N LEU A 635 -7.88 1.88 -20.44
CA LEU A 635 -9.28 1.61 -20.81
C LEU A 635 -9.87 0.50 -19.93
N ILE A 636 -9.15 -0.61 -19.77
CA ILE A 636 -9.59 -1.71 -18.91
C ILE A 636 -9.62 -1.26 -17.45
N ALA A 637 -8.59 -0.54 -16.98
CA ALA A 637 -8.50 -0.12 -15.60
C ALA A 637 -9.66 0.80 -15.16
N VAL A 638 -10.06 1.74 -16.01
CA VAL A 638 -11.16 2.65 -15.67
C VAL A 638 -12.52 1.97 -15.76
N MET A 639 -12.73 1.04 -16.73
CA MET A 639 -13.98 0.28 -16.81
C MET A 639 -14.20 -0.53 -15.52
N ILE A 640 -13.19 -1.23 -15.04
CA ILE A 640 -13.27 -2.02 -13.81
C ILE A 640 -13.63 -1.13 -12.61
N THR A 641 -12.91 -0.02 -12.41
CA THR A 641 -13.14 0.84 -11.25
C THR A 641 -14.45 1.62 -11.35
N GLY A 642 -14.85 2.03 -12.55
CA GLY A 642 -16.16 2.64 -12.78
C GLY A 642 -17.31 1.67 -12.49
N ALA A 643 -17.21 0.43 -12.97
CA ALA A 643 -18.17 -0.63 -12.71
C ALA A 643 -18.26 -0.97 -11.20
N ALA A 644 -17.14 -1.01 -10.49
CA ALA A 644 -17.11 -1.21 -9.04
C ALA A 644 -17.84 -0.07 -8.30
N ARG A 645 -17.63 1.18 -8.71
CA ARG A 645 -18.36 2.32 -8.15
C ARG A 645 -19.87 2.25 -8.45
N LEU A 646 -20.25 1.76 -9.64
CA LEU A 646 -21.65 1.55 -9.99
C LEU A 646 -22.29 0.49 -9.09
N ILE A 647 -21.62 -0.64 -8.81
CA ILE A 647 -22.13 -1.65 -7.87
C ILE A 647 -22.36 -1.03 -6.48
N LEU A 648 -21.40 -0.26 -5.96
CA LEU A 648 -21.58 0.43 -4.68
C LEU A 648 -22.73 1.45 -4.72
N ALA A 649 -22.95 2.15 -5.84
CA ALA A 649 -24.10 3.03 -6.00
C ALA A 649 -25.45 2.26 -6.04
N MET A 650 -25.48 1.09 -6.68
CA MET A 650 -26.64 0.20 -6.65
C MET A 650 -26.93 -0.34 -5.24
N MET A 651 -25.89 -0.67 -4.49
CA MET A 651 -26.02 -1.04 -3.08
C MET A 651 -26.59 0.11 -2.27
N GLN A 652 -26.00 1.29 -2.36
CA GLN A 652 -26.50 2.51 -1.70
C GLN A 652 -27.97 2.74 -2.03
N LYS A 653 -28.34 2.80 -3.29
CA LYS A 653 -29.74 2.99 -3.73
C LYS A 653 -30.66 1.91 -3.17
N SER A 654 -30.21 0.64 -3.18
CA SER A 654 -31.00 -0.48 -2.65
C SER A 654 -31.22 -0.37 -1.13
N VAL A 655 -30.25 0.14 -0.39
CA VAL A 655 -30.34 0.41 1.06
C VAL A 655 -31.25 1.60 1.32
N GLU A 656 -31.07 2.72 0.60
CA GLU A 656 -31.87 3.94 0.75
C GLU A 656 -33.34 3.72 0.41
N ASP A 657 -33.66 2.95 -0.63
CA ASP A 657 -35.04 2.58 -1.00
C ASP A 657 -35.78 1.78 0.10
N ARG A 658 -35.02 1.19 1.02
CA ARG A 658 -35.52 0.47 2.21
C ARG A 658 -35.52 1.31 3.48
N GLY A 659 -35.21 2.60 3.36
CA GLY A 659 -35.15 3.55 4.47
C GLY A 659 -33.89 3.45 5.32
N GLY A 660 -32.91 2.67 4.90
CA GLY A 660 -31.58 2.58 5.53
C GLY A 660 -30.58 3.58 4.99
N THR A 661 -29.37 3.50 5.49
CA THR A 661 -28.19 4.25 5.06
C THR A 661 -26.94 3.38 5.23
N PHE A 662 -25.74 3.93 5.09
CA PHE A 662 -24.51 3.21 5.36
C PHE A 662 -23.51 4.05 6.16
N ALA A 663 -22.78 3.40 7.06
CA ALA A 663 -21.77 4.07 7.88
C ALA A 663 -20.52 4.38 7.05
N PHE A 664 -20.08 3.42 6.25
CA PHE A 664 -18.98 3.57 5.31
C PHE A 664 -19.06 2.58 4.15
N CYS A 665 -18.34 2.89 3.08
CA CYS A 665 -17.99 1.92 2.05
C CYS A 665 -16.46 1.97 1.77
N ASP A 666 -15.89 0.84 1.39
CA ASP A 666 -14.47 0.77 1.02
C ASP A 666 -14.24 -0.22 -0.11
N THR A 667 -14.18 0.31 -1.33
CA THR A 667 -13.79 -0.40 -2.56
C THR A 667 -14.76 -1.51 -2.98
N ASP A 668 -15.01 -2.49 -2.14
CA ASP A 668 -15.80 -3.71 -2.37
C ASP A 668 -16.76 -4.03 -1.22
N SER A 669 -16.78 -3.22 -0.17
CA SER A 669 -17.62 -3.45 1.01
C SER A 669 -18.46 -2.23 1.39
N MET A 670 -19.54 -2.50 2.10
CA MET A 670 -20.43 -1.47 2.65
C MET A 670 -20.95 -1.91 4.02
N SER A 671 -20.87 -0.99 5.00
CA SER A 671 -21.47 -1.17 6.33
C SER A 671 -22.83 -0.51 6.36
N ILE A 672 -23.88 -1.31 6.17
CA ILE A 672 -25.29 -0.88 6.13
C ILE A 672 -25.74 -0.51 7.54
N ALA A 673 -26.45 0.58 7.68
CA ALA A 673 -27.03 1.05 8.93
C ALA A 673 -28.54 1.31 8.78
N ASP A 674 -29.30 1.05 9.82
CA ASP A 674 -30.70 1.45 9.94
C ASP A 674 -30.88 2.32 11.19
N LEU A 675 -30.93 3.62 10.98
CA LEU A 675 -30.99 4.58 12.06
C LEU A 675 -32.40 4.83 12.59
N LYS A 676 -33.42 4.33 11.86
CA LYS A 676 -34.81 4.53 12.21
C LYS A 676 -35.34 3.36 13.04
N ASN A 677 -35.06 2.13 12.60
CA ASN A 677 -35.63 0.94 13.20
C ASN A 677 -34.58 0.09 13.94
N ASP A 678 -33.29 0.46 13.87
CA ASP A 678 -32.16 -0.25 14.47
C ASP A 678 -32.00 -1.72 14.01
N ASP A 679 -32.44 -2.01 12.77
CA ASP A 679 -32.39 -3.36 12.18
C ASP A 679 -31.62 -3.36 10.83
N PRO A 680 -30.29 -3.09 10.84
CA PRO A 680 -29.51 -3.10 9.62
C PRO A 680 -29.35 -4.50 9.01
N GLU A 681 -29.53 -5.58 9.79
CA GLU A 681 -29.45 -6.95 9.30
C GLU A 681 -30.56 -7.25 8.29
N LYS A 682 -31.81 -6.86 8.60
CA LYS A 682 -32.96 -7.06 7.70
C LYS A 682 -32.71 -6.40 6.36
N ILE A 683 -32.29 -5.13 6.36
CA ILE A 683 -31.99 -4.39 5.14
C ILE A 683 -30.85 -5.08 4.37
N GLY A 684 -29.77 -5.45 5.07
CA GLY A 684 -28.63 -6.12 4.47
C GLY A 684 -28.97 -7.45 3.80
N ARG A 685 -29.78 -8.29 4.44
CA ARG A 685 -30.25 -9.56 3.89
C ARG A 685 -31.10 -9.38 2.63
N GLU A 686 -32.01 -8.41 2.62
CA GLU A 686 -32.84 -8.10 1.46
C GLU A 686 -31.99 -7.57 0.28
N VAL A 687 -30.97 -6.77 0.56
CA VAL A 687 -30.04 -6.28 -0.47
C VAL A 687 -29.19 -7.42 -1.02
N ILE A 688 -28.69 -8.31 -0.18
CA ILE A 688 -27.96 -9.52 -0.59
C ILE A 688 -28.81 -10.39 -1.53
N GLU A 689 -30.08 -10.60 -1.19
CA GLU A 689 -31.00 -11.38 -2.02
C GLU A 689 -31.14 -10.78 -3.42
N ARG A 690 -31.27 -9.46 -3.50
CA ARG A 690 -31.39 -8.74 -4.78
C ARG A 690 -30.14 -8.93 -5.66
N PHE A 691 -28.95 -8.93 -5.07
CA PHE A 691 -27.69 -9.06 -5.78
C PHE A 691 -27.38 -10.50 -6.25
N LYS A 692 -28.19 -11.47 -5.92
CA LYS A 692 -28.09 -12.82 -6.50
C LYS A 692 -28.18 -12.78 -8.03
N ALA A 693 -28.98 -11.91 -8.61
CA ALA A 693 -29.13 -11.78 -10.05
C ALA A 693 -27.81 -11.48 -10.78
N LEU A 694 -26.87 -10.80 -10.14
CA LEU A 694 -25.61 -10.33 -10.73
C LEU A 694 -24.44 -11.32 -10.65
N VAL A 695 -24.65 -12.55 -10.13
CA VAL A 695 -23.55 -13.54 -10.09
C VAL A 695 -23.14 -13.97 -11.49
N PRO A 696 -21.92 -13.63 -11.96
CA PRO A 696 -21.52 -13.92 -13.34
C PRO A 696 -20.95 -15.35 -13.53
N TYR A 697 -21.00 -16.16 -12.49
CA TYR A 697 -20.44 -17.50 -12.41
C TYR A 697 -21.52 -18.57 -12.63
N ASP A 698 -21.09 -19.76 -13.05
CA ASP A 698 -21.99 -20.90 -13.25
C ASP A 698 -22.64 -21.33 -11.92
N ARG A 699 -23.97 -21.28 -11.88
CA ARG A 699 -24.77 -21.64 -10.70
C ARG A 699 -24.54 -23.08 -10.25
N ASN A 700 -24.30 -24.00 -11.16
CA ASN A 700 -24.00 -25.40 -10.84
C ASN A 700 -22.69 -25.53 -10.04
N ILE A 701 -21.75 -24.58 -10.22
CA ILE A 701 -20.44 -24.59 -9.54
C ILE A 701 -20.50 -23.80 -8.23
N VAL A 702 -21.04 -22.59 -8.29
CA VAL A 702 -21.02 -21.68 -7.13
C VAL A 702 -22.20 -21.90 -6.18
N GLY A 703 -23.26 -22.55 -6.63
CA GLY A 703 -24.50 -22.84 -5.92
C GLY A 703 -25.66 -21.92 -6.31
N GLU A 704 -26.89 -22.46 -6.28
CA GLU A 704 -28.12 -21.74 -6.63
C GLU A 704 -28.34 -20.46 -5.81
N ASN A 705 -27.95 -20.50 -4.53
CA ASN A 705 -28.12 -19.39 -3.58
C ASN A 705 -26.95 -18.41 -3.56
N ALA A 706 -25.94 -18.59 -4.43
CA ALA A 706 -24.81 -17.66 -4.48
C ALA A 706 -25.29 -16.24 -4.81
N SER A 707 -24.74 -15.25 -4.11
CA SER A 707 -24.95 -13.84 -4.36
C SER A 707 -23.62 -13.16 -4.68
N LEU A 708 -23.67 -12.11 -5.46
CA LEU A 708 -22.50 -11.26 -5.69
C LEU A 708 -22.11 -10.51 -4.42
N LEU A 709 -23.11 -10.17 -3.59
CA LEU A 709 -22.93 -9.54 -2.29
C LEU A 709 -23.09 -10.58 -1.18
N GLU A 710 -22.14 -10.67 -0.28
CA GLU A 710 -22.14 -11.59 0.86
C GLU A 710 -22.06 -10.82 2.18
N ALA A 711 -22.65 -11.39 3.23
CA ALA A 711 -22.42 -10.90 4.59
C ALA A 711 -21.01 -11.33 5.05
N GLU A 712 -20.23 -10.39 5.58
CA GLU A 712 -18.91 -10.71 6.12
C GLU A 712 -18.98 -11.46 7.45
N ASP A 713 -17.99 -12.28 7.69
CA ASP A 713 -17.86 -13.12 8.89
C ASP A 713 -17.88 -12.32 10.22
N CYS A 714 -17.55 -11.05 10.20
CA CYS A 714 -17.58 -10.19 11.39
C CYS A 714 -19.01 -9.93 11.93
N ASN A 715 -20.06 -10.19 11.13
CA ASN A 715 -21.45 -10.11 11.60
C ASN A 715 -21.87 -11.30 12.47
N TRP A 716 -21.08 -12.36 12.50
CA TRP A 716 -21.42 -13.62 13.17
C TRP A 716 -20.38 -13.98 14.21
N ASP A 717 -20.83 -14.73 15.22
CA ASP A 717 -19.92 -15.46 16.08
C ASP A 717 -19.41 -16.70 15.34
N ARG A 718 -18.12 -16.77 15.09
CA ARG A 718 -17.47 -17.96 14.56
C ARG A 718 -17.18 -18.93 15.71
N LYS A 719 -17.24 -20.23 15.44
CA LYS A 719 -16.75 -21.25 16.38
C LYS A 719 -15.31 -21.01 16.83
N ASP A 720 -14.50 -20.42 15.97
CA ASP A 720 -13.09 -20.07 16.23
C ASP A 720 -12.95 -18.75 17.04
N TRP A 721 -14.04 -17.98 17.17
CA TRP A 721 -14.11 -16.73 17.93
C TRP A 721 -14.86 -16.93 19.25
N THR A 722 -15.06 -18.18 19.64
CA THR A 722 -15.63 -18.55 20.96
C THR A 722 -14.70 -18.21 22.12
N LYS A 723 -13.46 -17.85 21.79
CA LYS A 723 -12.50 -17.28 22.73
C LYS A 723 -12.37 -15.79 22.45
N ASP A 724 -12.52 -14.98 23.49
CA ASP A 724 -12.01 -13.62 23.42
C ASP A 724 -10.52 -13.66 23.12
N GLU A 725 -9.94 -12.52 22.78
CA GLU A 725 -8.49 -12.46 22.48
C GLU A 725 -7.61 -12.80 23.72
N ASP A 726 -8.20 -12.85 24.91
CA ASP A 726 -7.58 -13.26 26.17
C ASP A 726 -7.88 -14.74 26.54
N GLY A 727 -8.58 -15.48 25.67
CA GLY A 727 -8.85 -16.91 25.82
C GLY A 727 -10.15 -17.27 26.54
N GLY A 728 -11.02 -16.29 26.84
CA GLY A 728 -12.35 -16.50 27.43
C GLY A 728 -13.37 -17.06 26.44
N ASN A 729 -14.30 -17.91 26.92
CA ASN A 729 -15.37 -18.47 26.10
C ASN A 729 -16.50 -17.44 25.92
N LEU A 730 -16.69 -16.95 24.71
CA LEU A 730 -17.89 -16.24 24.29
C LEU A 730 -18.94 -17.26 23.83
N ASN A 731 -20.16 -17.13 24.28
CA ASN A 731 -21.25 -18.09 23.96
C ASN A 731 -21.50 -18.16 22.46
N SER A 732 -21.46 -19.37 21.94
CA SER A 732 -21.50 -19.76 20.56
C SER A 732 -22.81 -19.51 19.83
N GLY A 733 -22.72 -19.08 18.57
CA GLY A 733 -23.75 -19.30 17.55
C GLY A 733 -24.83 -18.25 17.45
N LYS A 734 -24.74 -17.10 18.12
CA LYS A 734 -25.67 -15.97 17.96
C LYS A 734 -25.10 -14.87 17.08
N TYR A 735 -25.99 -14.28 16.28
CA TYR A 735 -25.78 -12.95 15.73
C TYR A 735 -25.58 -11.97 16.88
N PHE A 736 -24.49 -11.20 16.80
CA PHE A 736 -24.24 -10.09 17.71
C PHE A 736 -24.43 -8.78 16.97
N ASP A 737 -25.03 -7.80 17.62
CA ASP A 737 -25.05 -6.46 17.10
C ASP A 737 -23.63 -5.99 16.83
N LEU A 738 -23.32 -5.80 15.55
CA LEU A 738 -22.04 -5.28 15.09
C LEU A 738 -22.11 -3.76 15.10
N TYR A 739 -21.18 -3.15 15.79
CA TYR A 739 -20.99 -1.71 15.79
C TYR A 739 -19.76 -1.33 14.95
N CYS A 740 -19.83 -0.16 14.35
CA CYS A 740 -18.71 0.46 13.67
C CYS A 740 -18.40 1.82 14.31
N TYR A 741 -17.13 2.11 14.47
CA TYR A 741 -16.63 3.44 14.82
C TYR A 741 -15.57 3.84 13.81
N MET A 742 -15.72 5.00 13.18
CA MET A 742 -14.81 5.48 12.14
C MET A 742 -14.21 6.83 12.49
N ILE A 743 -12.97 7.01 12.09
CA ILE A 743 -12.26 8.28 12.15
C ILE A 743 -12.19 8.92 10.77
N SER A 744 -11.87 8.14 9.76
CA SER A 744 -11.77 8.56 8.37
C SER A 744 -11.86 7.33 7.47
N ALA A 745 -11.98 7.54 6.16
CA ALA A 745 -11.86 6.46 5.19
C ALA A 745 -10.61 5.61 5.48
N LYS A 746 -10.77 4.28 5.60
CA LYS A 746 -9.72 3.28 5.92
C LYS A 746 -9.13 3.38 7.33
N ARG A 747 -9.76 4.11 8.26
CA ARG A 747 -9.42 4.12 9.69
C ARG A 747 -10.67 3.90 10.50
N TYR A 748 -10.96 2.64 10.81
CA TYR A 748 -12.18 2.23 11.49
C TYR A 748 -11.98 0.99 12.32
N VAL A 749 -12.88 0.75 13.21
CA VAL A 749 -12.99 -0.47 13.99
C VAL A 749 -14.44 -0.97 13.97
N MET A 750 -14.60 -2.27 13.80
CA MET A 750 -15.87 -2.98 13.98
C MET A 750 -15.78 -3.88 15.21
N TYR A 751 -16.80 -3.86 16.04
CA TYR A 751 -16.77 -4.49 17.34
C TYR A 751 -18.17 -4.87 17.81
N ASN A 752 -18.24 -5.77 18.78
CA ASN A 752 -19.46 -6.12 19.51
C ASN A 752 -19.37 -5.62 20.94
N LEU A 753 -20.53 -5.39 21.55
CA LEU A 753 -20.69 -5.25 22.99
C LEU A 753 -21.17 -6.60 23.54
N VAL A 754 -20.38 -7.20 24.41
CA VAL A 754 -20.63 -8.50 25.00
C VAL A 754 -20.74 -8.33 26.51
N SER A 755 -21.81 -8.87 27.12
CA SER A 755 -21.94 -8.86 28.57
C SER A 755 -21.13 -10.01 29.18
N ASP A 756 -20.31 -9.71 30.16
CA ASP A 756 -19.66 -10.73 30.99
C ASP A 756 -20.64 -11.44 31.92
N LYS A 757 -20.18 -12.40 32.72
CA LYS A 757 -21.00 -13.14 33.66
C LYS A 757 -21.63 -12.29 34.78
N GLN A 758 -21.07 -11.09 34.99
CA GLN A 758 -21.55 -10.12 35.98
C GLN A 758 -22.50 -9.07 35.40
N GLY A 759 -22.73 -9.11 34.09
CA GLY A 759 -23.60 -8.16 33.38
C GLY A 759 -22.85 -6.89 32.88
N ASN A 760 -21.54 -6.78 33.09
CA ASN A 760 -20.76 -5.65 32.58
C ASN A 760 -20.52 -5.80 31.09
N GLN A 761 -20.70 -4.72 30.35
CA GLN A 761 -20.43 -4.72 28.91
C GLN A 761 -18.91 -4.63 28.61
N GLN A 762 -18.44 -5.49 27.76
CA GLN A 762 -17.08 -5.52 27.25
C GLN A 762 -17.06 -5.30 25.74
N ILE A 763 -16.02 -4.63 25.26
CA ILE A 763 -15.81 -4.35 23.84
C ILE A 763 -14.93 -5.45 23.25
N VAL A 764 -15.49 -6.17 22.27
CA VAL A 764 -14.77 -7.20 21.51
C VAL A 764 -14.54 -6.70 20.08
N ILE A 765 -13.30 -6.36 19.74
CA ILE A 765 -12.92 -5.90 18.41
C ILE A 765 -12.94 -7.08 17.43
N ARG A 766 -13.68 -6.94 16.32
CA ARG A 766 -13.84 -7.95 15.27
C ARG A 766 -12.99 -7.69 14.04
N LYS A 767 -12.95 -6.45 13.61
CA LYS A 767 -12.20 -6.01 12.43
C LYS A 767 -11.70 -4.60 12.67
N LYS A 768 -10.47 -4.31 12.27
CA LYS A 768 -9.95 -2.94 12.30
C LYS A 768 -9.16 -2.62 11.03
N SER A 769 -9.16 -1.37 10.66
CA SER A 769 -8.32 -0.82 9.61
C SER A 769 -7.53 0.36 10.16
N ASP A 770 -6.21 0.19 10.25
CA ASP A 770 -5.28 1.16 10.84
C ASP A 770 -4.39 1.79 9.76
N HIS A 771 -4.99 2.18 8.64
CA HIS A 771 -4.23 2.70 7.50
C HIS A 771 -3.36 3.90 7.91
N GLY A 772 -2.04 3.75 7.69
CA GLY A 772 -1.06 4.76 8.07
C GLY A 772 -0.59 4.71 9.53
N LEU A 773 -1.11 3.79 10.35
CA LEU A 773 -0.70 3.61 11.76
C LEU A 773 0.07 2.31 12.02
N GLY A 774 -0.11 1.30 11.18
CA GLY A 774 0.48 -0.04 11.40
C GLY A 774 2.01 -0.12 11.38
N HIS A 775 2.69 0.98 11.03
CA HIS A 775 4.15 1.08 11.09
C HIS A 775 4.66 1.76 12.37
N LEU A 776 3.76 2.25 13.22
CA LEU A 776 4.13 2.86 14.49
C LEU A 776 4.43 1.79 15.53
N LEU A 777 5.50 1.99 16.28
CA LEU A 777 5.88 1.12 17.38
C LEU A 777 5.11 1.46 18.65
N SER A 778 4.85 0.44 19.43
CA SER A 778 4.33 0.62 20.79
C SER A 778 5.26 1.52 21.61
N PRO A 779 4.72 2.47 22.34
CA PRO A 779 5.46 3.21 23.32
C PRO A 779 5.82 2.38 24.57
N ILE A 780 5.22 1.21 24.75
CA ILE A 780 5.40 0.35 25.92
C ILE A 780 6.55 -0.63 25.68
N GLU A 781 7.16 -1.04 26.77
CA GLU A 781 8.43 -1.70 26.93
C GLU A 781 8.77 -2.89 26.04
N SER A 782 10.07 -2.96 25.85
CA SER A 782 10.94 -4.12 25.58
C SER A 782 10.27 -5.45 25.20
N GLY A 783 10.44 -5.85 23.94
CA GLY A 783 10.31 -7.24 23.50
C GLY A 783 8.90 -7.77 23.33
N LYS A 784 7.88 -7.18 23.91
CA LYS A 784 6.48 -7.50 23.64
C LYS A 784 5.86 -6.42 22.77
N ARG A 785 5.50 -6.76 21.55
CA ARG A 785 4.56 -5.96 20.77
C ARG A 785 3.20 -6.02 21.46
N THR A 786 2.97 -5.14 22.41
CA THR A 786 1.61 -4.87 22.83
C THR A 786 0.90 -4.19 21.67
N ASP A 787 -0.30 -4.62 21.32
CA ASP A 787 -1.11 -3.94 20.30
C ASP A 787 -1.67 -2.64 20.89
N TRP A 788 -0.77 -1.64 21.04
CA TRP A 788 -1.11 -0.35 21.62
C TRP A 788 -2.24 0.34 20.87
N VAL A 789 -2.35 0.10 19.57
CA VAL A 789 -3.44 0.62 18.73
C VAL A 789 -4.78 0.05 19.20
N LYS A 790 -4.81 -1.24 19.56
CA LYS A 790 -6.01 -1.88 20.10
C LYS A 790 -6.42 -1.27 21.44
N GLU A 791 -5.48 -0.99 22.35
CA GLU A 791 -5.78 -0.35 23.62
C GLU A 791 -6.31 1.08 23.42
N VAL A 792 -5.75 1.85 22.49
CA VAL A 792 -6.29 3.17 22.15
C VAL A 792 -7.70 3.05 21.56
N TRP A 793 -7.98 2.06 20.69
CA TRP A 793 -9.33 1.83 20.20
C TRP A 793 -10.31 1.46 21.32
N LYS A 794 -9.95 0.53 22.21
CA LYS A 794 -10.81 0.17 23.37
C LYS A 794 -11.15 1.40 24.19
N TYR A 795 -10.16 2.25 24.46
CA TYR A 795 -10.36 3.49 25.18
C TYR A 795 -11.38 4.43 24.49
N ILE A 796 -11.18 4.69 23.19
CA ILE A 796 -12.09 5.51 22.39
C ILE A 796 -13.52 4.96 22.43
N LEU A 797 -13.67 3.65 22.22
CA LEU A 797 -14.96 2.98 22.19
C LEU A 797 -15.65 3.00 23.56
N SER A 798 -14.88 2.88 24.63
CA SER A 798 -15.41 2.97 25.99
C SER A 798 -16.03 4.35 26.26
N ILE A 799 -15.37 5.41 25.81
CA ILE A 799 -15.95 6.77 25.84
C ILE A 799 -17.22 6.84 25.00
N GLY A 800 -17.18 6.34 23.75
CA GLY A 800 -18.31 6.36 22.83
C GLY A 800 -19.56 5.64 23.36
N HIS A 801 -19.40 4.67 24.25
CA HIS A 801 -20.47 3.92 24.89
C HIS A 801 -20.68 4.28 26.37
N SER A 802 -19.99 5.30 26.88
CA SER A 802 -20.02 5.66 28.31
C SER A 802 -19.68 4.49 29.24
N LEU A 803 -18.78 3.61 28.80
CA LEU A 803 -18.31 2.47 29.60
C LEU A 803 -17.11 2.88 30.48
N PRO A 804 -16.97 2.29 31.67
CA PRO A 804 -15.79 2.51 32.50
C PRO A 804 -14.54 1.99 31.79
N TYR A 805 -13.51 2.82 31.71
CA TYR A 805 -12.20 2.46 31.21
C TYR A 805 -11.12 3.27 31.89
N THR A 806 -10.07 2.59 32.35
CA THR A 806 -8.91 3.26 32.93
C THR A 806 -7.91 3.55 31.83
N GLU A 807 -7.51 4.80 31.72
CA GLU A 807 -6.47 5.22 30.79
C GLU A 807 -5.14 4.59 31.18
N PRO A 808 -4.44 3.90 30.26
CA PRO A 808 -3.15 3.32 30.56
C PRO A 808 -2.12 4.38 30.96
N ASP A 809 -1.32 4.11 31.99
CA ASP A 809 -0.29 5.04 32.50
C ASP A 809 0.67 5.53 31.41
N TRP A 810 1.03 4.65 30.47
CA TRP A 810 1.91 4.98 29.36
C TRP A 810 1.32 5.94 28.33
N PHE A 811 0.02 6.15 28.33
CA PHE A 811 -0.69 6.86 27.25
C PHE A 811 -0.21 8.31 27.06
N HIS A 812 0.26 8.95 28.12
CA HIS A 812 0.79 10.33 28.11
C HIS A 812 2.29 10.42 28.28
N GLU A 813 2.93 9.33 28.70
CA GLU A 813 4.34 9.34 29.04
C GLU A 813 5.26 9.15 27.82
N PHE A 814 4.80 8.41 26.82
CA PHE A 814 5.65 7.96 25.72
C PHE A 814 5.04 8.18 24.35
N PRO A 815 5.78 8.80 23.41
CA PRO A 815 5.29 8.95 22.04
C PRO A 815 5.35 7.62 21.29
N ALA A 816 4.38 7.37 20.40
CA ALA A 816 4.54 6.39 19.35
C ALA A 816 5.50 6.91 18.29
N PHE A 817 6.32 6.04 17.73
CA PHE A 817 7.28 6.38 16.71
C PHE A 817 7.30 5.35 15.59
N ALA A 818 7.63 5.82 14.39
CA ALA A 818 7.74 4.95 13.25
C ALA A 818 9.10 4.25 13.23
N GLN A 819 9.11 2.93 13.19
CA GLN A 819 10.29 2.17 12.83
C GLN A 819 10.42 2.11 11.30
N LEU A 820 11.49 2.66 10.79
CA LEU A 820 11.79 2.73 9.38
C LEU A 820 13.11 2.02 9.08
N THR A 821 13.42 1.88 7.80
CA THR A 821 14.75 1.47 7.35
C THR A 821 15.35 2.54 6.44
N VAL A 822 16.66 2.67 6.43
CA VAL A 822 17.40 3.57 5.53
C VAL A 822 17.35 3.01 4.10
N SER A 823 16.15 2.90 3.54
CA SER A 823 15.90 2.34 2.21
C SER A 823 15.95 3.38 1.09
N LYS A 824 16.11 4.66 1.41
CA LYS A 824 16.22 5.74 0.42
C LYS A 824 17.61 6.37 0.45
N PRO A 825 18.30 6.51 -0.69
CA PRO A 825 19.59 7.18 -0.77
C PRO A 825 19.61 8.61 -0.23
N SER A 826 18.49 9.34 -0.34
CA SER A 826 18.34 10.67 0.25
C SER A 826 18.41 10.65 1.78
N ILE A 827 17.77 9.67 2.43
CA ILE A 827 17.84 9.50 3.89
C ILE A 827 19.26 9.10 4.30
N TYR A 828 19.89 8.20 3.55
CA TYR A 828 21.28 7.81 3.80
C TYR A 828 22.23 9.01 3.78
N ARG A 829 22.17 9.87 2.74
CA ARG A 829 23.01 11.08 2.66
C ARG A 829 22.72 12.07 3.78
N LEU A 830 21.50 12.14 4.22
CA LEU A 830 21.08 13.03 5.27
C LEU A 830 21.61 12.59 6.64
N LEU A 831 21.67 11.28 6.89
CA LEU A 831 22.25 10.69 8.10
C LEU A 831 23.79 10.70 8.08
N ASN A 832 24.40 10.78 6.89
CA ASN A 832 25.85 10.80 6.71
C ASN A 832 26.21 12.07 5.92
N PRO A 833 26.18 13.25 6.54
CA PRO A 833 26.52 14.51 5.84
C PRO A 833 27.97 14.57 5.40
N GLU A 834 28.86 13.86 6.08
CA GLU A 834 30.27 13.68 5.76
C GLU A 834 30.47 12.29 5.16
N LEU A 835 30.36 12.19 3.83
CA LEU A 835 30.53 10.90 3.14
C LEU A 835 31.99 10.43 3.04
N ASP A 836 32.95 11.27 3.40
CA ASP A 836 34.38 10.96 3.35
C ASP A 836 34.90 10.19 4.57
N ILE A 837 34.05 10.02 5.60
CA ILE A 837 34.41 9.16 6.75
C ILE A 837 34.36 7.67 6.35
N PRO A 838 35.15 6.80 7.02
CA PRO A 838 35.11 5.36 6.76
C PRO A 838 33.70 4.78 6.82
N TYR A 839 33.39 3.83 5.96
CA TYR A 839 32.05 3.20 5.90
C TYR A 839 31.66 2.54 7.24
N SER A 840 32.64 2.05 8.00
CA SER A 840 32.42 1.52 9.37
C SER A 840 31.85 2.55 10.34
N GLN A 841 32.09 3.84 10.10
CA GLN A 841 31.60 4.97 10.91
C GLN A 841 30.32 5.61 10.36
N GLN A 842 29.81 5.14 9.25
CA GLN A 842 28.59 5.65 8.62
C GLN A 842 27.37 4.85 9.10
N ILE A 843 26.22 5.53 9.18
CA ILE A 843 24.92 4.85 9.28
C ILE A 843 24.65 4.16 7.95
N LYS A 844 24.59 2.84 7.96
CA LYS A 844 24.54 2.05 6.73
C LYS A 844 23.16 2.06 6.07
N PRO A 845 23.09 1.89 4.73
CA PRO A 845 21.82 1.54 4.09
C PRO A 845 21.15 0.34 4.78
N PHE A 846 19.85 0.37 4.84
CA PHE A 846 19.00 -0.64 5.49
C PHE A 846 19.15 -0.76 7.01
N ASN A 847 19.89 0.13 7.69
CA ASN A 847 19.83 0.27 9.13
C ASN A 847 18.41 0.62 9.58
N PHE A 848 18.06 0.15 10.77
CA PHE A 848 16.83 0.59 11.42
C PHE A 848 17.00 2.00 11.98
N ILE A 849 15.97 2.80 11.81
CA ILE A 849 15.87 4.16 12.33
C ILE A 849 14.51 4.36 12.99
N LEU A 850 14.46 5.20 13.99
CA LEU A 850 13.22 5.69 14.55
C LEU A 850 12.91 7.07 14.00
N SER A 851 11.65 7.31 13.70
CA SER A 851 11.15 8.59 13.22
C SER A 851 9.98 9.05 14.08
N VAL A 852 10.10 10.24 14.61
CA VAL A 852 9.01 10.95 15.28
C VAL A 852 8.50 12.00 14.31
N HIS A 853 7.20 11.96 13.98
CA HIS A 853 6.64 12.84 12.98
C HIS A 853 6.24 14.19 13.60
N PRO A 854 6.83 15.30 13.20
CA PRO A 854 6.55 16.62 13.80
C PRO A 854 5.23 17.25 13.36
N GLU A 855 4.64 16.80 12.25
CA GLU A 855 3.37 17.36 11.72
C GLU A 855 2.21 17.29 12.72
N HIS A 856 2.38 16.57 13.79
CA HIS A 856 1.38 16.35 14.81
C HIS A 856 1.61 17.20 16.08
N GLY A 857 2.13 18.39 15.96
CA GLY A 857 2.15 19.38 17.05
C GLY A 857 3.52 19.68 17.66
N LEU A 858 4.57 18.95 17.31
CA LEU A 858 5.93 19.26 17.79
C LEU A 858 6.41 20.65 17.33
N LEU A 859 6.07 21.04 16.12
CA LEU A 859 6.38 22.37 15.59
C LEU A 859 5.76 23.49 16.40
N HIS A 860 4.62 23.25 17.04
CA HIS A 860 3.91 24.22 17.85
C HIS A 860 4.39 24.30 19.30
N LEU A 861 5.33 23.45 19.68
CA LEU A 861 5.80 23.29 21.06
C LEU A 861 7.12 24.00 21.35
N GLY A 862 7.49 25.00 20.61
CA GLY A 862 8.73 25.76 20.81
C GLY A 862 10.00 24.99 20.46
N ASN A 863 10.02 24.40 19.37
CA ASN A 863 10.81 23.28 18.87
C ASN A 863 12.22 23.54 18.42
N ASN A 864 12.73 24.69 18.65
CA ASN A 864 14.08 25.02 18.30
C ASN A 864 15.10 24.02 18.89
N THR A 865 14.84 23.49 20.07
CA THR A 865 15.73 22.54 20.74
C THR A 865 15.84 21.20 20.02
N VAL A 866 14.71 20.69 19.53
CA VAL A 866 14.69 19.42 18.80
C VAL A 866 15.25 19.59 17.38
N GLN A 867 15.02 20.73 16.76
CA GLN A 867 15.58 21.09 15.45
C GLN A 867 17.08 21.32 15.52
N GLU A 868 17.58 22.00 16.53
CA GLU A 868 19.00 22.21 16.78
C GLU A 868 19.77 20.90 16.89
N PHE A 869 19.15 19.89 17.46
CA PHE A 869 19.81 18.62 17.71
C PHE A 869 20.12 17.80 16.45
N TYR A 870 19.35 17.99 15.36
CA TYR A 870 19.43 17.13 14.18
C TYR A 870 19.86 17.79 12.90
N CYS A 871 19.93 19.07 12.83
CA CYS A 871 20.27 19.77 11.60
C CYS A 871 21.60 20.50 11.74
N LYS A 872 22.69 19.86 11.34
CA LYS A 872 24.02 20.55 11.27
C LYS A 872 23.99 21.80 10.40
N LYS A 873 23.12 21.86 9.40
CA LYS A 873 22.92 23.04 8.57
C LYS A 873 22.19 24.15 9.32
N TYR A 874 21.31 23.75 10.24
CA TYR A 874 20.58 24.64 11.11
C TYR A 874 21.48 25.35 12.12
N GLU A 875 22.44 24.63 12.71
CA GLU A 875 23.46 25.21 13.59
C GLU A 875 24.27 26.32 12.89
N LYS A 876 24.51 26.17 11.56
CA LYS A 876 25.27 27.13 10.77
C LYS A 876 24.51 28.37 10.33
N ILE A 877 23.16 28.32 10.25
CA ILE A 877 22.33 29.40 9.73
C ILE A 877 21.44 30.06 10.79
N GLY A 878 21.46 29.57 12.01
CA GLY A 878 20.66 30.09 13.12
C GLY A 878 19.21 29.58 13.16
N GLN A 879 18.65 29.55 14.38
CA GLN A 879 17.37 28.94 14.69
C GLN A 879 16.15 29.54 13.95
N GLU A 880 16.14 30.85 13.76
CA GLU A 880 15.01 31.54 13.13
C GLU A 880 14.83 31.20 11.64
N GLN A 881 15.90 30.82 10.98
CA GLN A 881 15.87 30.52 9.54
C GLN A 881 15.37 29.10 9.21
N CYS A 882 15.45 28.17 10.16
CA CYS A 882 14.95 26.81 9.93
C CYS A 882 13.41 26.73 9.97
N ASN A 883 12.75 27.67 10.60
CA ASN A 883 11.30 27.82 10.59
C ASN A 883 10.79 28.29 9.21
N ASN A 884 11.68 28.72 8.34
CA ASN A 884 11.35 29.14 6.99
C ASN A 884 11.65 27.99 6.01
N GLN A 885 10.63 27.25 5.63
CA GLN A 885 10.71 26.10 4.72
C GLN A 885 11.40 26.42 3.37
N THR A 886 11.43 27.69 2.99
CA THR A 886 12.04 28.16 1.75
C THR A 886 13.55 28.35 1.85
N ALA A 887 14.09 28.64 3.04
CA ALA A 887 15.52 28.94 3.21
C ALA A 887 16.42 27.69 3.28
N CYS A 888 15.88 26.54 3.68
CA CYS A 888 16.67 25.36 3.94
C CYS A 888 16.97 24.49 2.72
N GLY A 889 16.32 24.66 1.57
CA GLY A 889 16.53 23.79 0.39
C GLY A 889 16.27 22.27 0.63
N PHE A 890 16.03 21.86 1.88
CA PHE A 890 15.70 20.50 2.33
C PHE A 890 14.26 20.35 2.77
N SER A 891 13.41 21.33 2.51
CA SER A 891 12.04 21.41 3.04
C SER A 891 11.19 20.15 2.87
N LYS A 892 11.45 19.34 1.85
CA LYS A 892 10.73 18.08 1.58
C LYS A 892 11.36 16.84 2.23
N THR A 893 12.60 16.92 2.61
CA THR A 893 13.40 15.77 3.09
C THR A 893 14.17 16.07 4.37
N CYS A 894 13.99 17.28 4.91
CA CYS A 894 14.72 17.71 6.10
C CYS A 894 14.37 16.83 7.31
N LEU A 895 15.40 16.38 7.99
CA LEU A 895 15.26 15.61 9.23
C LEU A 895 14.63 16.43 10.36
N ALA A 896 14.74 17.76 10.33
CA ALA A 896 14.04 18.62 11.27
C ALA A 896 12.51 18.45 11.20
N ASN A 897 11.98 18.09 10.03
CA ASN A 897 10.56 17.76 9.86
C ASN A 897 10.19 16.31 10.22
N ARG A 898 11.17 15.47 10.52
CA ARG A 898 10.97 14.05 10.81
C ARG A 898 11.98 13.57 11.81
N HIS A 899 12.18 14.11 12.94
CA HIS A 899 13.16 13.67 13.93
C HIS A 899 13.55 12.20 13.79
N ILE A 900 14.50 11.91 12.89
CA ILE A 900 14.92 10.56 12.54
C ILE A 900 16.19 10.26 13.31
N PHE A 901 16.17 9.14 14.03
CA PHE A 901 17.29 8.69 14.85
C PHE A 901 17.75 7.32 14.40
N PRO A 902 19.05 7.11 14.19
CA PRO A 902 19.60 5.77 14.11
C PRO A 902 19.46 5.09 15.48
N VAL A 903 19.01 3.85 15.50
CA VAL A 903 18.80 3.09 16.73
C VAL A 903 19.16 1.64 16.55
N SER A 904 19.42 0.97 17.66
CA SER A 904 19.60 -0.48 17.69
C SER A 904 18.25 -1.17 17.45
N PRO A 905 18.16 -2.14 16.52
CA PRO A 905 16.94 -2.91 16.26
C PRO A 905 16.67 -3.95 17.36
N PHE A 906 17.67 -4.29 18.18
CA PHE A 906 17.61 -5.41 19.13
C PHE A 906 17.37 -4.95 20.57
N ARG A 907 17.56 -3.66 20.85
CA ARG A 907 17.32 -3.11 22.17
C ARG A 907 15.87 -2.80 22.40
N GLY A 908 15.40 -3.10 23.59
CA GLY A 908 14.13 -2.64 24.07
C GLY A 908 14.08 -1.12 24.18
N LYS A 909 12.89 -0.55 24.38
CA LYS A 909 12.68 0.89 24.47
C LYS A 909 13.59 1.62 25.46
N ARG A 910 13.88 1.02 26.60
CA ARG A 910 14.81 1.56 27.62
C ARG A 910 16.22 1.72 27.10
N ASP A 911 16.58 0.91 26.11
CA ASP A 911 17.91 0.79 25.58
C ASP A 911 18.13 1.59 24.29
N PHE A 912 17.13 2.34 23.83
CA PHE A 912 17.36 3.32 22.78
C PHE A 912 18.10 4.52 23.38
N PRO A 913 19.44 4.59 23.27
CA PRO A 913 20.21 5.58 24.02
C PRO A 913 19.79 7.00 23.66
N ASN A 914 19.53 7.25 22.39
CA ASN A 914 19.09 8.56 21.90
C ASN A 914 17.71 8.97 22.40
N TRP A 915 16.89 8.02 22.81
CA TRP A 915 15.56 8.30 23.33
C TRP A 915 15.59 8.76 24.79
N ALA A 916 16.42 8.13 25.61
CA ALA A 916 16.57 8.47 27.03
C ALA A 916 17.25 9.83 27.22
N GLU A 917 18.18 10.19 26.35
CA GLU A 917 18.97 11.42 26.38
C GLU A 917 18.27 12.61 25.72
N PHE A 918 17.15 12.37 25.04
CA PHE A 918 16.49 13.40 24.28
C PHE A 918 15.79 14.42 25.20
N PRO A 919 16.20 15.69 25.21
CA PRO A 919 15.60 16.72 26.05
C PRO A 919 14.28 17.22 25.44
N PHE A 920 13.27 16.38 25.38
CA PHE A 920 11.92 16.80 25.02
C PHE A 920 11.32 17.64 26.16
N ILE A 921 11.80 18.87 26.29
CA ILE A 921 11.34 19.82 27.28
C ILE A 921 10.75 21.02 26.56
N ASP A 922 9.50 21.35 26.87
CA ASP A 922 8.89 22.58 26.44
C ASP A 922 9.59 23.76 27.09
N LYS A 923 10.13 24.71 26.31
CA LYS A 923 10.89 25.85 26.81
C LYS A 923 10.08 26.76 27.71
N THR A 924 8.78 26.86 27.45
CA THR A 924 7.87 27.77 28.18
C THR A 924 7.37 27.11 29.45
N THR A 925 6.86 25.88 29.37
CA THR A 925 6.23 25.20 30.52
C THR A 925 7.20 24.33 31.32
N LYS A 926 8.41 24.09 30.80
CA LYS A 926 9.41 23.17 31.37
C LYS A 926 8.92 21.73 31.54
N GLN A 927 7.82 21.37 30.90
CA GLN A 927 7.24 20.04 30.94
C GLN A 927 7.87 19.12 29.88
N SER A 928 7.94 17.85 30.17
CA SER A 928 8.40 16.86 29.19
C SER A 928 7.47 16.85 27.97
N LEU A 929 8.04 16.92 26.77
CA LEU A 929 7.31 16.84 25.52
C LEU A 929 6.90 15.40 25.14
N ARG A 930 7.32 14.38 25.87
CA ARG A 930 7.01 12.97 25.57
C ARG A 930 5.52 12.71 25.51
N GLY A 931 4.77 13.15 26.51
CA GLY A 931 3.31 12.98 26.52
C GLY A 931 2.63 13.70 25.35
N LYS A 932 3.11 14.90 25.00
CA LYS A 932 2.61 15.65 23.86
C LYS A 932 2.93 14.98 22.52
N LEU A 933 4.08 14.30 22.41
CA LEU A 933 4.45 13.53 21.22
C LEU A 933 3.53 12.33 20.97
N ILE A 934 3.13 11.62 22.01
CA ILE A 934 2.15 10.54 21.87
C ILE A 934 0.85 11.08 21.30
N LEU A 935 0.33 12.14 21.86
CA LEU A 935 -0.86 12.81 21.37
C LEU A 935 -0.72 13.20 19.90
N SER A 936 0.43 13.72 19.52
CA SER A 936 0.71 14.15 18.16
C SER A 936 0.81 13.00 17.16
N ASN A 937 1.60 11.99 17.49
CA ASN A 937 1.83 10.86 16.60
C ASN A 937 0.59 9.98 16.40
N ASN A 938 -0.29 9.95 17.39
CA ASN A 938 -1.53 9.18 17.38
C ASN A 938 -2.75 10.06 17.17
N ARG A 939 -2.59 11.24 16.60
CA ARG A 939 -3.66 12.23 16.47
C ARG A 939 -4.94 11.65 15.88
N SER A 940 -4.84 10.78 14.87
CA SER A 940 -5.99 10.10 14.29
C SER A 940 -6.78 9.22 15.27
N LEU A 941 -6.15 8.78 16.37
CA LEU A 941 -6.80 8.00 17.42
C LEU A 941 -7.04 8.83 18.67
N GLN A 942 -6.18 9.77 18.94
CA GLN A 942 -6.16 10.56 20.19
C GLN A 942 -6.81 11.91 20.12
N CYS A 943 -6.91 12.50 18.94
CA CYS A 943 -7.70 13.72 18.78
C CYS A 943 -9.15 13.48 19.17
N LEU A 944 -9.57 12.23 19.09
CA LEU A 944 -10.87 11.81 19.58
C LEU A 944 -11.06 12.05 21.07
N LYS A 945 -10.02 12.15 21.85
CA LYS A 945 -10.21 12.28 23.29
C LYS A 945 -10.06 13.67 23.86
N ARG A 946 -8.95 14.33 23.63
CA ARG A 946 -8.66 15.63 24.29
C ARG A 946 -8.74 16.83 23.38
N GLU A 947 -8.20 16.69 22.18
CA GLU A 947 -8.26 17.78 21.22
C GLU A 947 -9.57 17.75 20.46
N GLU A 948 -10.13 16.54 20.25
CA GLU A 948 -11.38 16.39 19.55
C GLU A 948 -12.57 16.79 20.41
N GLU A 949 -12.59 16.49 21.70
CA GLU A 949 -13.61 17.03 22.61
C GLU A 949 -13.62 18.56 22.58
N LYS A 950 -12.45 19.20 22.50
CA LYS A 950 -12.35 20.65 22.31
C LYS A 950 -12.70 21.08 20.89
N ARG A 951 -12.20 20.37 19.90
CA ARG A 951 -12.49 20.62 18.49
C ARG A 951 -13.94 20.30 18.13
N LEU A 952 -14.52 19.30 18.72
CA LEU A 952 -15.92 18.96 18.52
C LEU A 952 -16.82 20.10 18.95
N ALA A 953 -16.51 20.74 20.05
CA ALA A 953 -17.24 21.95 20.50
C ALA A 953 -17.04 23.14 19.56
N GLU A 954 -15.87 23.28 18.92
CA GLU A 954 -15.55 24.36 17.97
C GLU A 954 -16.03 24.06 16.53
N ILE A 955 -16.19 22.79 16.20
CA ILE A 955 -16.53 22.29 14.87
C ILE A 955 -18.03 22.07 14.69
N ASP A 956 -18.81 21.93 15.77
CA ASP A 956 -20.25 21.76 15.70
C ASP A 956 -20.99 22.76 14.80
N GLN A 957 -20.45 23.95 14.67
CA GLN A 957 -21.04 24.99 13.82
C GLN A 957 -20.68 24.82 12.33
N LYS A 958 -19.52 24.26 12.03
CA LYS A 958 -19.10 23.97 10.64
C LYS A 958 -19.72 22.70 10.09
N VAL A 959 -20.19 21.88 10.96
CA VAL A 959 -20.63 20.53 10.76
C VAL A 959 -21.85 20.45 9.87
N THR A 960 -22.82 21.26 10.13
CA THR A 960 -24.07 21.31 9.38
C THR A 960 -23.83 21.74 7.93
N GLU A 961 -22.94 22.70 7.70
CA GLU A 961 -22.66 23.24 6.38
C GLU A 961 -21.94 22.26 5.42
N ASP A 962 -21.08 21.39 5.93
CA ASP A 962 -20.34 20.42 5.10
C ASP A 962 -21.14 19.14 4.85
N MET A 963 -22.03 18.78 5.75
CA MET A 963 -22.91 17.64 5.57
C MET A 963 -23.98 17.87 4.51
N GLU A 964 -24.63 19.03 4.51
CA GLU A 964 -25.54 19.48 3.46
C GLU A 964 -24.90 19.38 2.08
N ARG A 965 -23.56 19.55 2.03
CA ARG A 965 -22.79 19.52 0.80
C ARG A 965 -22.40 18.10 0.34
N TYR A 966 -21.96 17.25 1.27
CA TYR A 966 -21.37 15.95 0.94
C TYR A 966 -22.35 14.79 1.03
N CYS A 967 -23.45 14.98 1.76
CA CYS A 967 -24.51 13.98 1.93
C CYS A 967 -25.90 14.64 1.95
N PRO A 968 -26.32 15.27 0.83
CA PRO A 968 -27.66 15.83 0.74
C PRO A 968 -28.69 14.71 0.91
N GLY A 969 -29.68 14.94 1.76
CA GLY A 969 -30.72 13.96 2.12
C GLY A 969 -30.57 13.41 3.54
N LEU A 970 -29.49 13.73 4.23
CA LEU A 970 -29.35 13.46 5.66
C LEU A 970 -29.75 14.67 6.53
N GLU A 971 -30.12 15.76 5.89
CA GLU A 971 -30.63 16.97 6.55
C GLU A 971 -31.82 16.63 7.47
N GLY A 972 -31.77 17.09 8.70
CA GLY A 972 -32.82 16.84 9.69
C GLY A 972 -32.79 15.46 10.35
N THR A 973 -31.80 14.62 10.08
CA THR A 973 -31.67 13.31 10.71
C THR A 973 -30.93 13.38 12.07
N GLY A 974 -30.34 14.50 12.43
CA GLY A 974 -29.50 14.67 13.62
C GLY A 974 -28.05 14.19 13.43
N TYR A 975 -27.71 13.71 12.22
CA TYR A 975 -26.39 13.23 11.87
C TYR A 975 -25.50 14.31 11.22
N GLU A 976 -26.09 15.43 10.90
CA GLU A 976 -25.39 16.60 10.34
C GLU A 976 -24.21 17.01 11.18
N GLN A 977 -24.39 17.00 12.49
CA GLN A 977 -23.34 17.36 13.42
C GLN A 977 -22.17 16.41 13.45
N GLU A 978 -22.40 15.11 13.24
CA GLU A 978 -21.34 14.12 13.22
C GLU A 978 -20.54 14.10 11.93
N PHE A 979 -21.19 14.33 10.81
CA PHE A 979 -20.51 14.33 9.52
C PHE A 979 -19.45 15.44 9.45
N ASN A 980 -19.70 16.57 10.00
CA ASN A 980 -18.83 17.74 9.91
C ASN A 980 -17.87 17.90 11.09
N ARG A 981 -18.05 17.12 12.14
CA ARG A 981 -17.13 17.07 13.29
C ARG A 981 -15.79 16.45 12.94
N GLN A 982 -15.45 16.55 11.71
CA GLN A 982 -14.23 15.97 11.21
C GLN A 982 -13.22 17.02 10.91
#